data_7f69689378acdf08fe37534ba46e4d11
#
_entry.id   7f69689378acdf08fe37534ba46e4d11
#
_cell.length_a   1.000
_cell.length_b   1.000
_cell.length_c   1.000
_cell.angle_alpha   90.00
_cell.angle_beta   90.00
_cell.angle_gamma   90.00
#
_symmetry.space_group_name_H-M   'P 1'
#
loop_
_entity.id
_entity.type
_entity.pdbx_description
1 polymer ?
#
loop_
_entity_poly.entity_id
_entity_poly.type
_entity_poly.pdbx_seq_one_letter_code
_entity_poly.pdbx_strand_id
1 'polypeptide(L)'
;MATLGGGCAFQIPNLQKQDGQTKPQRVKISAAPQAMIAIPLRQLQPYGFLDSEQQEWVLSLRGHPIPFWVIDDEQPHLVFYSPATRSQYWRENVFLLEPKADFIRSPDPALVDLIWIPALPTGVLDHLSNGIALVTMTMEENQIYQALSEGIHWFWRKLQNNQEQIITMLIEDEPLSEVLLRFVLYSATEAPAQPDHVLKITVNDSFIKEIFWDGKGWQQIEVSIPAQSIRAGKNQLTLFVPGLEGVFAQLSFLERIEVFYPQELPPQADQVSFLAGGNLQEALMGYDQTQKWLWRIDNALSPEQTKPGVALSIDDVRRYLWVKEKGFRKASKIEPLQQLSNENSHSSEIAYIAIGTGELLKPLQPLLELRQAGGLTVTTIEVEEIYDQYYGFAEAQALRAYLAKAARQYPALRYVLLVGDTTYDPAQYITSAEMNRLPTFFIDTIYGGQTSTEIPFAIIDQDNLDFLDTLATFEPSLAIGRLPASSPQQVRQWVEKVLAYEKGEKKPKTKAILAIADPQEATFERDATAFLELWKGQTSIESFFPNAGETSLEQEIRGRFDRDYRIIAYFGHGAIDLWGKDEIFTAQQAKELDGQTSYPIVLNFTCLTGYYIHPEVLSLTEALLWNPKGGAISIIAPTSLTLADDQSFLWKALVESYQSQPDGRIGDVWLSALPKIALANEGIRDVVLTYTLFGDPALTLP
;
A
#
# COMPACT_ATOMS: atom_id res chain seq x y z
N MET A 1 -19.96 41.60 29.99
CA MET A 1 -18.58 41.62 30.48
C MET A 1 -18.25 40.20 30.93
N ALA A 2 -17.52 39.46 30.15
CA ALA A 2 -16.72 38.31 30.49
C ALA A 2 -16.09 37.80 29.21
N THR A 3 -14.83 38.03 29.07
CA THR A 3 -13.95 37.58 28.00
C THR A 3 -13.59 36.13 28.24
N LEU A 4 -13.84 35.27 27.27
CA LEU A 4 -13.31 33.90 27.21
C LEU A 4 -12.27 33.87 26.10
N GLY A 5 -10.99 33.94 26.51
CA GLY A 5 -9.85 33.58 25.70
C GLY A 5 -9.37 32.20 26.15
N GLY A 6 -9.58 31.18 25.33
CA GLY A 6 -9.03 29.84 25.52
C GLY A 6 -8.10 29.53 24.34
N GLY A 7 -6.82 29.90 24.46
CA GLY A 7 -5.78 29.41 23.57
C GLY A 7 -5.34 28.01 24.01
N CYS A 8 -5.50 27.01 23.18
CA CYS A 8 -4.82 25.72 23.34
C CYS A 8 -3.33 25.91 23.11
N ALA A 9 -2.57 26.00 24.18
CA ALA A 9 -1.12 25.90 24.12
C ALA A 9 -0.77 24.41 24.02
N PHE A 10 -0.21 24.00 22.89
CA PHE A 10 0.49 22.72 22.77
C PHE A 10 1.66 22.72 23.75
N GLN A 11 1.59 21.87 24.77
CA GLN A 11 2.73 21.61 25.64
C GLN A 11 3.76 20.78 24.88
N ILE A 12 4.89 21.39 24.58
CA ILE A 12 6.10 20.71 24.13
C ILE A 12 6.59 19.84 25.31
N PRO A 13 6.87 18.53 25.11
CA PRO A 13 7.42 17.68 26.16
C PRO A 13 8.73 18.28 26.69
N ASN A 14 8.88 18.29 28.02
CA ASN A 14 10.08 18.81 28.70
C ASN A 14 11.35 18.11 28.19
N LEU A 15 12.17 18.82 27.47
CA LEU A 15 13.55 18.43 27.18
C LEU A 15 14.33 18.40 28.52
N GLN A 16 14.78 17.22 28.89
CA GLN A 16 15.72 17.06 30.02
C GLN A 16 17.05 17.74 29.65
N LYS A 17 17.31 18.91 30.23
CA LYS A 17 18.62 19.55 30.19
C LYS A 17 19.59 18.77 31.06
N GLN A 18 20.48 18.00 30.43
CA GLN A 18 21.73 17.58 31.02
C GLN A 18 22.86 18.34 30.33
N ASP A 19 23.61 19.08 31.12
CA ASP A 19 24.91 19.73 30.79
C ASP A 19 25.02 20.43 29.42
N GLY A 20 24.31 21.54 29.22
CA GLY A 20 24.66 22.58 28.26
C GLY A 20 24.71 22.24 26.76
N GLN A 21 24.70 20.97 26.38
CA GLN A 21 24.60 20.48 25.00
C GLN A 21 23.37 19.59 24.84
N THR A 22 22.47 19.94 23.94
CA THR A 22 21.36 19.08 23.51
C THR A 22 21.97 17.83 22.87
N LYS A 23 21.67 16.64 23.38
CA LYS A 23 22.09 15.39 22.74
C LYS A 23 21.45 15.37 21.33
N PRO A 24 22.24 15.06 20.27
CA PRO A 24 21.69 14.95 18.93
C PRO A 24 20.49 14.01 18.87
N GLN A 25 19.42 14.44 18.22
CA GLN A 25 18.21 13.65 18.05
C GLN A 25 18.00 13.33 16.57
N ARG A 26 17.60 12.11 16.28
CA ARG A 26 17.19 11.67 14.95
C ARG A 26 15.88 12.35 14.55
N VAL A 27 15.78 12.76 13.28
CA VAL A 27 14.66 13.55 12.77
C VAL A 27 14.11 12.94 11.49
N LYS A 28 12.80 12.90 11.32
CA LYS A 28 12.14 12.60 10.04
C LYS A 28 11.64 13.87 9.38
N ILE A 29 11.82 13.95 8.06
CA ILE A 29 11.54 15.11 7.22
C ILE A 29 10.65 14.64 6.07
N SER A 30 9.42 15.14 6.02
CA SER A 30 8.51 14.89 4.89
C SER A 30 8.67 15.99 3.84
N ALA A 31 8.75 15.60 2.58
CA ALA A 31 8.97 16.52 1.48
C ALA A 31 8.30 16.06 0.19
N ALA A 32 7.80 17.02 -0.58
CA ALA A 32 7.21 16.75 -1.89
C ALA A 32 8.25 16.12 -2.83
N PRO A 33 7.85 15.13 -3.67
CA PRO A 33 8.74 14.57 -4.70
C PRO A 33 9.07 15.56 -5.81
N GLN A 34 10.09 15.26 -6.61
CA GLN A 34 10.58 16.03 -7.78
C GLN A 34 10.96 17.47 -7.45
N ALA A 35 11.58 17.71 -6.30
CA ALA A 35 11.90 19.07 -5.87
C ALA A 35 13.25 19.19 -5.14
N MET A 36 13.87 20.35 -5.25
CA MET A 36 14.89 20.78 -4.30
C MET A 36 14.23 21.31 -3.05
N ILE A 37 14.60 20.75 -1.92
CA ILE A 37 14.05 21.10 -0.61
C ILE A 37 15.07 21.97 0.11
N ALA A 38 14.59 23.05 0.74
CA ALA A 38 15.42 23.90 1.60
C ALA A 38 14.80 24.02 3.00
N ILE A 39 15.57 23.70 4.01
CA ILE A 39 15.19 23.75 5.42
C ILE A 39 16.07 24.77 6.14
N PRO A 40 15.53 25.86 6.69
CA PRO A 40 16.30 26.77 7.52
C PRO A 40 16.98 26.04 8.69
N LEU A 41 18.28 26.18 8.88
CA LEU A 41 19.03 25.45 9.93
C LEU A 41 18.46 25.70 11.33
N ARG A 42 17.88 26.88 11.57
CA ARG A 42 17.18 27.16 12.84
C ARG A 42 16.05 26.17 13.19
N GLN A 43 15.48 25.49 12.20
CA GLN A 43 14.47 24.45 12.42
C GLN A 43 15.10 23.11 12.84
N LEU A 44 16.37 22.89 12.52
CA LEU A 44 17.11 21.65 12.84
C LEU A 44 17.97 21.81 14.10
N GLN A 45 18.30 23.04 14.51
CA GLN A 45 19.06 23.32 15.73
C GLN A 45 18.45 22.69 17.01
N PRO A 46 17.11 22.68 17.22
CA PRO A 46 16.51 22.02 18.40
C PRO A 46 16.86 20.52 18.50
N TYR A 47 17.21 19.90 17.39
CA TYR A 47 17.59 18.49 17.30
C TYR A 47 19.11 18.25 17.34
N GLY A 48 19.88 19.32 17.52
CA GLY A 48 21.35 19.24 17.62
C GLY A 48 22.10 19.31 16.31
N PHE A 49 21.43 19.58 15.17
CA PHE A 49 22.10 19.79 13.90
C PHE A 49 22.77 21.17 13.88
N LEU A 50 24.09 21.20 13.71
CA LEU A 50 24.91 22.40 13.62
C LEU A 50 25.63 22.47 12.28
N ASP A 51 25.73 23.64 11.69
CA ASP A 51 26.40 23.87 10.40
C ASP A 51 27.84 23.36 10.38
N SER A 52 28.60 23.63 11.46
CA SER A 52 29.99 23.22 11.61
C SER A 52 30.22 21.70 11.64
N GLU A 53 29.16 20.89 11.78
CA GLU A 53 29.21 19.43 11.98
C GLU A 53 28.50 18.64 10.87
N GLN A 54 28.29 19.23 9.69
CA GLN A 54 27.57 18.57 8.57
C GLN A 54 28.08 17.16 8.25
N GLN A 55 29.41 16.93 8.33
CA GLN A 55 30.01 15.64 8.01
C GLN A 55 29.69 14.54 9.03
N GLU A 56 29.18 14.91 10.19
CA GLU A 56 28.76 13.99 11.25
C GLU A 56 27.32 13.54 11.12
N TRP A 57 26.60 14.00 10.09
CA TRP A 57 25.19 13.67 9.85
C TRP A 57 24.99 12.95 8.51
N VAL A 58 23.99 12.08 8.47
CA VAL A 58 23.53 11.38 7.28
C VAL A 58 22.07 11.71 7.06
N LEU A 59 21.73 12.15 5.84
CA LEU A 59 20.38 12.21 5.34
C LEU A 59 20.14 10.96 4.51
N SER A 60 19.04 10.23 4.77
CA SER A 60 18.73 9.03 4.02
C SER A 60 17.27 8.97 3.57
N LEU A 61 17.02 8.32 2.45
CA LEU A 61 15.70 7.93 1.96
C LEU A 61 15.65 6.40 1.91
N ARG A 62 14.79 5.78 2.70
CA ARG A 62 14.68 4.30 2.83
C ARG A 62 16.04 3.62 3.05
N GLY A 63 16.86 4.20 3.91
CA GLY A 63 18.21 3.70 4.20
C GLY A 63 19.28 4.02 3.16
N HIS A 64 18.95 4.56 1.99
CA HIS A 64 19.91 5.07 1.02
C HIS A 64 20.39 6.46 1.43
N PRO A 65 21.71 6.67 1.62
CA PRO A 65 22.24 8.00 1.88
C PRO A 65 21.97 8.94 0.69
N ILE A 66 21.45 10.11 0.99
CA ILE A 66 21.16 11.17 0.01
C ILE A 66 22.13 12.33 0.26
N PRO A 67 22.81 12.86 -0.79
CA PRO A 67 23.62 14.06 -0.67
C PRO A 67 22.79 15.26 -0.23
N PHE A 68 23.34 16.06 0.66
CA PHE A 68 22.79 17.36 1.04
C PHE A 68 23.88 18.41 1.11
N TRP A 69 23.49 19.67 1.02
CA TRP A 69 24.38 20.82 1.08
C TRP A 69 23.86 21.79 2.12
N VAL A 70 24.76 22.64 2.64
CA VAL A 70 24.36 23.81 3.37
C VAL A 70 24.67 25.02 2.49
N ILE A 71 23.63 25.81 2.21
CA ILE A 71 23.79 27.12 1.56
C ILE A 71 23.91 28.14 2.67
N ASP A 72 25.10 28.74 2.77
CA ASP A 72 25.45 29.73 3.78
C ASP A 72 25.13 31.13 3.21
N ASP A 73 23.91 31.59 3.44
CA ASP A 73 23.41 32.91 3.14
C ASP A 73 23.03 33.66 4.45
N GLU A 74 22.27 34.76 4.37
CA GLU A 74 21.78 35.46 5.56
C GLU A 74 20.97 34.58 6.51
N GLN A 75 20.36 33.49 5.99
CA GLN A 75 19.67 32.47 6.74
C GLN A 75 20.10 31.10 6.23
N PRO A 76 21.11 30.45 6.82
CA PRO A 76 21.65 29.20 6.31
C PRO A 76 20.60 28.10 6.24
N HIS A 77 20.60 27.34 5.12
CA HIS A 77 19.64 26.28 4.81
C HIS A 77 20.35 24.96 4.51
N LEU A 78 19.81 23.87 5.05
CA LEU A 78 20.10 22.53 4.55
C LEU A 78 19.29 22.32 3.28
N VAL A 79 19.95 21.88 2.20
CA VAL A 79 19.34 21.69 0.88
C VAL A 79 19.61 20.29 0.37
N PHE A 80 18.60 19.65 -0.20
CA PHE A 80 18.72 18.32 -0.81
C PHE A 80 17.66 18.11 -1.90
N TYR A 81 17.90 17.13 -2.78
CA TYR A 81 16.95 16.74 -3.81
C TYR A 81 16.02 15.65 -3.30
N SER A 82 14.73 15.85 -3.47
CA SER A 82 13.68 14.87 -3.26
C SER A 82 13.33 14.25 -4.61
N PRO A 83 13.69 12.98 -4.89
CA PRO A 83 13.45 12.35 -6.18
C PRO A 83 11.97 12.13 -6.46
N ALA A 84 11.63 11.91 -7.74
CA ALA A 84 10.33 11.37 -8.11
C ALA A 84 10.25 9.92 -7.64
N THR A 85 9.31 9.62 -6.75
CA THR A 85 9.06 8.26 -6.28
C THR A 85 7.60 7.90 -6.52
N ARG A 86 7.35 6.64 -6.88
CA ARG A 86 6.01 6.07 -7.01
C ARG A 86 5.83 5.03 -5.95
N SER A 87 4.96 5.33 -5.00
CA SER A 87 4.57 4.38 -3.96
C SER A 87 3.07 4.43 -3.75
N GLN A 88 2.48 3.28 -3.52
CA GLN A 88 1.07 3.21 -3.12
C GLN A 88 0.86 3.57 -1.64
N TYR A 89 1.94 3.62 -0.83
CA TYR A 89 1.83 3.85 0.62
C TYR A 89 1.95 5.33 1.02
N TRP A 90 2.58 6.20 0.20
CA TRP A 90 2.81 7.59 0.56
C TRP A 90 2.80 8.53 -0.66
N ARG A 91 2.44 9.80 -0.42
CA ARG A 91 2.47 10.88 -1.41
C ARG A 91 3.74 11.72 -1.37
N GLU A 92 4.39 11.79 -0.21
CA GLU A 92 5.58 12.57 0.04
C GLU A 92 6.75 11.66 0.38
N ASN A 93 7.95 12.03 0.00
CA ASN A 93 9.15 11.34 0.46
C ASN A 93 9.40 11.64 1.93
N VAL A 94 9.79 10.64 2.70
CA VAL A 94 10.19 10.79 4.10
C VAL A 94 11.68 10.50 4.22
N PHE A 95 12.44 11.53 4.57
CA PHE A 95 13.88 11.44 4.79
C PHE A 95 14.16 11.34 6.29
N LEU A 96 15.22 10.60 6.62
CA LEU A 96 15.73 10.50 7.97
C LEU A 96 17.07 11.22 8.05
N LEU A 97 17.17 12.22 8.95
CA LEU A 97 18.40 12.95 9.24
C LEU A 97 18.91 12.46 10.60
N GLU A 98 20.08 11.84 10.61
CA GLU A 98 20.62 11.14 11.78
C GLU A 98 22.10 11.46 11.97
N PRO A 99 22.62 11.46 13.23
CA PRO A 99 24.06 11.45 13.47
C PRO A 99 24.69 10.23 12.77
N LYS A 100 25.84 10.40 12.15
CA LYS A 100 26.53 9.34 11.41
C LYS A 100 26.86 8.12 12.29
N ALA A 101 27.14 8.35 13.57
CA ALA A 101 27.37 7.27 14.52
C ALA A 101 26.11 6.41 14.81
N ASP A 102 24.93 6.96 14.59
CA ASP A 102 23.64 6.29 14.81
C ASP A 102 23.08 5.67 13.52
N PHE A 103 23.71 5.94 12.37
CA PHE A 103 23.26 5.43 11.08
C PHE A 103 23.64 3.97 10.89
N ILE A 104 22.67 3.07 11.06
CA ILE A 104 22.82 1.61 10.96
C ILE A 104 21.91 1.00 9.90
N ARG A 105 21.21 1.81 9.12
CA ARG A 105 20.18 1.34 8.19
C ARG A 105 20.79 0.68 6.96
N SER A 106 20.24 -0.45 6.57
CA SER A 106 20.53 -1.03 5.26
C SER A 106 19.68 -0.35 4.20
N PRO A 107 20.25 -0.04 3.03
CA PRO A 107 19.49 0.44 1.89
C PRO A 107 18.39 -0.54 1.50
N ASP A 108 17.18 0.00 1.22
CA ASP A 108 16.09 -0.79 0.66
C ASP A 108 16.32 -0.96 -0.85
N PRO A 109 16.54 -2.19 -1.34
CA PRO A 109 16.78 -2.40 -2.77
C PRO A 109 15.59 -1.99 -3.63
N ALA A 110 14.36 -2.07 -3.13
CA ALA A 110 13.16 -1.69 -3.85
C ALA A 110 13.07 -0.17 -4.13
N LEU A 111 13.84 0.67 -3.43
CA LEU A 111 13.81 2.12 -3.70
C LEU A 111 14.17 2.45 -5.15
N VAL A 112 15.12 1.72 -5.74
CA VAL A 112 15.58 1.99 -7.10
C VAL A 112 14.42 1.80 -8.09
N ASP A 113 13.58 0.80 -7.89
CA ASP A 113 12.41 0.52 -8.73
C ASP A 113 11.26 1.51 -8.49
N LEU A 114 11.21 2.13 -7.32
CA LEU A 114 10.25 3.17 -7.00
C LEU A 114 10.63 4.54 -7.57
N ILE A 115 11.90 4.77 -7.90
CA ILE A 115 12.35 6.02 -8.52
C ILE A 115 11.95 6.00 -9.99
N TRP A 116 11.16 7.01 -10.35
CA TRP A 116 10.68 7.15 -11.71
C TRP A 116 11.35 8.30 -12.44
N ILE A 117 11.85 8.03 -13.64
CA ILE A 117 12.40 9.02 -14.57
C ILE A 117 11.72 8.81 -15.92
N PRO A 118 11.07 9.83 -16.52
CA PRO A 118 10.46 9.70 -17.83
C PRO A 118 11.47 9.20 -18.86
N ALA A 119 11.10 8.20 -19.65
CA ALA A 119 11.90 7.76 -20.79
C ALA A 119 11.95 8.88 -21.82
N LEU A 120 13.07 8.99 -22.56
CA LEU A 120 13.19 9.97 -23.63
C LEU A 120 12.23 9.64 -24.78
N PRO A 121 11.52 10.64 -25.31
CA PRO A 121 10.74 10.44 -26.54
C PRO A 121 11.65 10.14 -27.74
N THR A 122 11.11 9.47 -28.71
CA THR A 122 11.83 9.15 -29.97
C THR A 122 12.15 10.45 -30.72
N GLY A 123 13.38 10.60 -31.24
CA GLY A 123 13.79 11.76 -32.04
C GLY A 123 14.11 13.05 -31.27
N VAL A 124 14.01 13.04 -29.93
CA VAL A 124 14.22 14.24 -29.09
C VAL A 124 15.63 14.80 -29.19
N LEU A 125 16.63 13.95 -29.43
CA LEU A 125 18.03 14.40 -29.55
C LEU A 125 18.24 15.36 -30.70
N ASP A 126 17.41 15.33 -31.77
CA ASP A 126 17.48 16.19 -32.94
C ASP A 126 17.11 17.65 -32.60
N HIS A 127 16.44 17.90 -31.50
CA HIS A 127 16.02 19.24 -31.03
C HIS A 127 16.99 19.89 -30.06
N LEU A 128 17.99 19.15 -29.57
CA LEU A 128 18.98 19.69 -28.63
C LEU A 128 20.13 20.34 -29.38
N SER A 129 20.27 21.65 -29.25
CA SER A 129 21.37 22.43 -29.78
C SER A 129 21.97 23.35 -28.71
N ASN A 130 23.07 24.01 -29.01
CA ASN A 130 23.69 24.96 -28.07
C ASN A 130 22.68 26.01 -27.62
N GLY A 131 22.43 26.12 -26.32
CA GLY A 131 21.52 27.08 -25.74
C GLY A 131 20.03 26.67 -25.72
N ILE A 132 19.68 25.49 -26.26
CA ILE A 132 18.32 24.98 -26.22
C ILE A 132 18.27 23.77 -25.28
N ALA A 133 17.31 23.79 -24.36
CA ALA A 133 16.98 22.71 -23.45
C ALA A 133 15.63 22.08 -23.83
N LEU A 134 15.46 20.82 -23.55
CA LEU A 134 14.16 20.15 -23.61
C LEU A 134 13.58 20.08 -22.20
N VAL A 135 12.60 20.93 -21.92
CA VAL A 135 11.83 20.86 -20.66
C VAL A 135 11.03 19.58 -20.62
N THR A 136 11.02 18.94 -19.46
CA THR A 136 10.25 17.73 -19.20
C THR A 136 9.33 17.95 -18.02
N MET A 137 8.03 17.69 -18.22
CA MET A 137 7.00 17.82 -17.20
C MET A 137 6.10 16.59 -17.22
N THR A 138 5.64 16.17 -16.05
CA THR A 138 4.64 15.11 -15.91
C THR A 138 3.38 15.67 -15.28
N MET A 139 2.25 15.29 -15.83
CA MET A 139 0.92 15.64 -15.33
C MET A 139 0.19 14.35 -14.98
N GLU A 140 -0.14 14.19 -13.71
CA GLU A 140 -0.86 13.02 -13.18
C GLU A 140 -1.59 13.40 -11.89
N GLU A 141 -2.70 12.72 -11.64
CA GLU A 141 -3.40 12.73 -10.36
C GLU A 141 -3.99 11.35 -10.10
N ASN A 142 -3.82 10.84 -8.91
CA ASN A 142 -4.38 9.54 -8.53
C ASN A 142 -5.82 9.73 -8.03
N GLN A 143 -6.81 9.55 -8.89
CA GLN A 143 -8.23 9.77 -8.59
C GLN A 143 -9.08 8.51 -8.71
N ILE A 144 -8.63 7.53 -9.49
CA ILE A 144 -9.39 6.33 -9.81
C ILE A 144 -8.54 5.11 -9.53
N TYR A 145 -8.99 4.24 -8.63
CA TYR A 145 -8.37 2.96 -8.37
C TYR A 145 -8.96 1.87 -9.28
N GLN A 146 -8.10 1.03 -9.85
CA GLN A 146 -8.46 -0.17 -10.58
C GLN A 146 -7.56 -1.34 -10.15
N ALA A 147 -8.16 -2.41 -9.66
CA ALA A 147 -7.44 -3.64 -9.31
C ALA A 147 -7.09 -4.42 -10.58
N LEU A 148 -6.09 -3.95 -11.32
CA LEU A 148 -5.58 -4.66 -12.50
C LEU A 148 -4.74 -5.86 -12.05
N SER A 149 -4.50 -6.80 -12.97
CA SER A 149 -3.66 -7.97 -12.70
C SER A 149 -2.16 -7.66 -12.70
N GLU A 150 -1.76 -6.49 -13.18
CA GLU A 150 -0.35 -6.07 -13.20
C GLU A 150 -0.21 -4.57 -13.46
N GLY A 151 0.88 -4.00 -13.01
CA GLY A 151 1.25 -2.62 -13.30
C GLY A 151 0.71 -1.61 -12.30
N ILE A 152 0.34 -0.43 -12.79
CA ILE A 152 -0.13 0.68 -11.99
C ILE A 152 -1.64 0.55 -11.78
N HIS A 153 -2.10 0.81 -10.55
CA HIS A 153 -3.51 0.65 -10.16
C HIS A 153 -4.24 1.99 -9.97
N TRP A 154 -3.52 3.11 -10.04
CA TRP A 154 -4.05 4.46 -9.89
C TRP A 154 -4.04 5.23 -11.19
N PHE A 155 -5.17 5.85 -11.51
CA PHE A 155 -5.39 6.57 -12.75
C PHE A 155 -5.96 7.96 -12.51
N TRP A 156 -5.67 8.86 -13.45
CA TRP A 156 -6.12 10.25 -13.39
C TRP A 156 -7.51 10.44 -13.96
N ARG A 157 -7.77 9.91 -15.16
CA ARG A 157 -9.06 10.12 -15.85
C ARG A 157 -9.59 8.83 -16.45
N LYS A 158 -10.91 8.72 -16.44
CA LYS A 158 -11.65 7.70 -17.18
C LYS A 158 -12.01 8.24 -18.55
N LEU A 159 -11.63 7.54 -19.62
CA LEU A 159 -11.91 7.84 -21.00
C LEU A 159 -12.92 6.82 -21.53
N GLN A 160 -14.14 7.26 -21.82
CA GLN A 160 -15.22 6.37 -22.30
C GLN A 160 -16.09 7.07 -23.36
N ASN A 161 -16.84 6.27 -24.12
CA ASN A 161 -17.69 6.74 -25.23
C ASN A 161 -18.49 7.97 -24.88
N ASN A 162 -18.47 8.99 -25.77
CA ASN A 162 -19.24 10.23 -25.68
C ASN A 162 -18.94 11.06 -24.42
N GLN A 163 -17.76 10.89 -23.84
CA GLN A 163 -17.31 11.70 -22.71
C GLN A 163 -16.10 12.54 -23.06
N GLU A 164 -16.07 13.72 -22.49
CA GLU A 164 -14.99 14.69 -22.60
C GLU A 164 -14.29 14.84 -21.26
N GLN A 165 -12.95 14.92 -21.31
CA GLN A 165 -12.10 15.24 -20.16
C GLN A 165 -11.33 16.51 -20.46
N ILE A 166 -11.43 17.50 -19.58
CA ILE A 166 -10.72 18.77 -19.68
C ILE A 166 -9.58 18.80 -18.66
N ILE A 167 -8.39 19.05 -19.15
CA ILE A 167 -7.16 19.08 -18.37
C ILE A 167 -6.49 20.45 -18.56
N THR A 168 -6.09 21.10 -17.47
CA THR A 168 -5.31 22.33 -17.54
C THR A 168 -3.82 22.00 -17.56
N MET A 169 -3.13 22.41 -18.63
CA MET A 169 -1.70 22.27 -18.79
C MET A 169 -1.04 23.64 -18.60
N LEU A 170 -0.08 23.73 -17.68
CA LEU A 170 0.68 24.97 -17.44
C LEU A 170 2.02 24.86 -18.14
N ILE A 171 2.27 25.75 -19.08
CA ILE A 171 3.55 25.90 -19.79
C ILE A 171 4.18 27.20 -19.30
N GLU A 172 5.33 27.12 -18.64
CA GLU A 172 5.96 28.30 -18.01
C GLU A 172 6.47 29.30 -19.05
N ASP A 173 7.14 28.81 -20.10
CA ASP A 173 7.75 29.63 -21.15
C ASP A 173 7.19 29.24 -22.52
N GLU A 174 7.14 30.15 -23.49
CA GLU A 174 6.70 29.86 -24.85
C GLU A 174 7.61 28.81 -25.49
N PRO A 175 7.06 27.69 -26.01
CA PRO A 175 7.85 26.69 -26.71
C PRO A 175 8.46 27.25 -27.99
N LEU A 176 9.74 26.92 -28.27
CA LEU A 176 10.42 27.34 -29.51
C LEU A 176 9.93 26.59 -30.76
N SER A 177 9.39 25.39 -30.58
CA SER A 177 8.85 24.55 -31.65
C SER A 177 7.73 23.66 -31.11
N GLU A 178 7.43 22.56 -31.79
CA GLU A 178 6.38 21.61 -31.39
C GLU A 178 6.55 21.13 -29.94
N VAL A 179 5.39 20.98 -29.27
CA VAL A 179 5.28 20.37 -27.94
C VAL A 179 4.86 18.92 -28.14
N LEU A 180 5.63 17.98 -27.61
CA LEU A 180 5.30 16.57 -27.64
C LEU A 180 4.55 16.20 -26.37
N LEU A 181 3.35 15.62 -26.52
CA LEU A 181 2.62 14.96 -25.45
C LEU A 181 2.73 13.45 -25.60
N ARG A 182 3.09 12.75 -24.52
CA ARG A 182 2.99 11.30 -24.42
C ARG A 182 1.90 10.94 -23.43
N PHE A 183 0.86 10.29 -23.93
CA PHE A 183 -0.23 9.75 -23.12
C PHE A 183 0.14 8.33 -22.70
N VAL A 184 0.11 8.04 -21.42
CA VAL A 184 0.23 6.69 -20.85
C VAL A 184 -1.13 6.30 -20.32
N LEU A 185 -1.71 5.26 -20.89
CA LEU A 185 -3.08 4.82 -20.54
C LEU A 185 -3.21 3.30 -20.59
N TYR A 186 -4.21 2.78 -19.92
CA TYR A 186 -4.60 1.38 -19.96
C TYR A 186 -5.97 1.23 -20.61
N SER A 187 -6.05 0.46 -21.70
CA SER A 187 -7.32 0.10 -22.35
C SER A 187 -7.92 -1.10 -21.65
N ALA A 188 -9.13 -0.93 -21.10
CA ALA A 188 -9.83 -1.95 -20.35
C ALA A 188 -10.78 -2.81 -21.20
N THR A 189 -11.09 -2.35 -22.41
CA THR A 189 -11.97 -3.04 -23.37
C THR A 189 -11.23 -3.50 -24.61
N GLU A 190 -11.82 -4.46 -25.31
CA GLU A 190 -11.39 -4.96 -26.60
C GLU A 190 -12.63 -5.31 -27.42
N ALA A 191 -12.62 -5.05 -28.74
CA ALA A 191 -13.69 -5.38 -29.65
C ALA A 191 -13.16 -6.03 -30.94
N PRO A 192 -13.97 -6.78 -31.68
CA PRO A 192 -13.55 -7.37 -32.96
C PRO A 192 -13.23 -6.36 -34.07
N ALA A 193 -13.70 -5.11 -33.94
CA ALA A 193 -13.39 -4.04 -34.88
C ALA A 193 -11.94 -3.56 -34.70
N GLN A 194 -11.26 -3.20 -35.81
CA GLN A 194 -9.86 -2.73 -35.79
C GLN A 194 -9.75 -1.44 -36.60
N PRO A 195 -9.37 -0.30 -35.97
CA PRO A 195 -9.11 -0.10 -34.53
C PRO A 195 -10.39 -0.13 -33.69
N ASP A 196 -10.26 -0.49 -32.43
CA ASP A 196 -11.38 -0.53 -31.48
C ASP A 196 -11.40 0.63 -30.47
N HIS A 197 -10.38 1.48 -30.48
CA HIS A 197 -10.29 2.68 -29.67
C HIS A 197 -9.95 3.92 -30.50
N VAL A 198 -10.52 5.07 -30.09
CA VAL A 198 -10.23 6.38 -30.68
C VAL A 198 -10.22 7.45 -29.60
N LEU A 199 -9.30 8.41 -29.71
CA LEU A 199 -9.23 9.60 -28.87
C LEU A 199 -9.03 10.84 -29.73
N LYS A 200 -9.91 11.82 -29.58
CA LYS A 200 -9.80 13.14 -30.21
C LYS A 200 -9.18 14.13 -29.24
N ILE A 201 -8.14 14.81 -29.69
CA ILE A 201 -7.36 15.77 -28.92
C ILE A 201 -7.56 17.17 -29.48
N THR A 202 -7.90 18.09 -28.57
CA THR A 202 -8.05 19.52 -28.85
C THR A 202 -7.23 20.30 -27.82
N VAL A 203 -6.56 21.37 -28.26
CA VAL A 203 -5.80 22.26 -27.39
C VAL A 203 -6.26 23.69 -27.65
N ASN A 204 -6.66 24.42 -26.61
CA ASN A 204 -7.15 25.81 -26.68
C ASN A 204 -8.21 25.98 -27.79
N ASP A 205 -9.19 25.08 -27.84
CA ASP A 205 -10.26 24.98 -28.85
C ASP A 205 -9.82 24.68 -30.29
N SER A 206 -8.52 24.45 -30.51
CA SER A 206 -7.99 24.05 -31.81
C SER A 206 -7.89 22.53 -31.88
N PHE A 207 -8.55 21.91 -32.88
CA PHE A 207 -8.39 20.48 -33.13
C PHE A 207 -6.94 20.17 -33.50
N ILE A 208 -6.36 19.19 -32.84
CA ILE A 208 -4.98 18.74 -33.06
C ILE A 208 -4.97 17.45 -33.87
N LYS A 209 -5.57 16.37 -33.32
CA LYS A 209 -5.47 15.05 -33.93
C LYS A 209 -6.55 14.10 -33.37
N GLU A 210 -6.93 13.13 -34.21
CA GLU A 210 -7.54 11.87 -33.76
C GLU A 210 -6.47 10.79 -33.79
N ILE A 211 -6.40 10.01 -32.73
CA ILE A 211 -5.50 8.87 -32.59
C ILE A 211 -6.32 7.61 -32.42
N PHE A 212 -5.82 6.52 -33.01
CA PHE A 212 -6.48 5.23 -33.01
C PHE A 212 -5.51 4.17 -32.51
N TRP A 213 -6.03 3.20 -31.77
CA TRP A 213 -5.26 2.02 -31.35
C TRP A 213 -6.18 0.83 -31.21
N ASP A 214 -5.62 -0.35 -30.95
CA ASP A 214 -6.32 -1.62 -30.94
C ASP A 214 -5.98 -2.43 -29.69
N GLY A 215 -6.99 -3.08 -29.12
CA GLY A 215 -6.87 -4.06 -28.06
C GLY A 215 -6.75 -3.52 -26.65
N LYS A 216 -6.81 -4.47 -25.71
CA LYS A 216 -6.71 -4.26 -24.26
C LYS A 216 -5.23 -4.17 -23.82
N GLY A 217 -4.95 -3.39 -22.80
CA GLY A 217 -3.63 -3.30 -22.15
C GLY A 217 -3.02 -1.90 -22.16
N TRP A 218 -1.77 -1.83 -21.76
CA TRP A 218 -1.01 -0.58 -21.68
C TRP A 218 -0.68 0.00 -23.05
N GLN A 219 -0.90 1.31 -23.20
CA GLN A 219 -0.62 2.07 -24.40
C GLN A 219 0.24 3.29 -24.07
N GLN A 220 1.23 3.58 -24.92
CA GLN A 220 2.00 4.82 -24.90
C GLN A 220 1.83 5.49 -26.27
N ILE A 221 1.20 6.65 -26.29
CA ILE A 221 0.82 7.34 -27.53
C ILE A 221 1.43 8.73 -27.55
N GLU A 222 2.21 9.04 -28.58
CA GLU A 222 2.88 10.32 -28.75
C GLU A 222 2.13 11.19 -29.77
N VAL A 223 1.93 12.46 -29.40
CA VAL A 223 1.25 13.46 -30.23
C VAL A 223 2.02 14.76 -30.21
N SER A 224 2.45 15.23 -31.39
CA SER A 224 3.03 16.55 -31.57
C SER A 224 1.96 17.62 -31.68
N ILE A 225 2.09 18.68 -30.92
CA ILE A 225 1.23 19.86 -30.94
C ILE A 225 2.01 21.03 -31.52
N PRO A 226 1.52 21.69 -32.59
CA PRO A 226 2.18 22.87 -33.16
C PRO A 226 2.36 23.98 -32.12
N ALA A 227 3.52 24.64 -32.09
CA ALA A 227 3.84 25.69 -31.13
C ALA A 227 2.78 26.78 -31.08
N GLN A 228 2.21 27.18 -32.24
CA GLN A 228 1.19 28.22 -32.32
C GLN A 228 -0.14 27.84 -31.60
N SER A 229 -0.35 26.58 -31.28
CA SER A 229 -1.53 26.14 -30.51
C SER A 229 -1.33 26.20 -29.00
N ILE A 230 -0.09 26.44 -28.54
CA ILE A 230 0.32 26.52 -27.15
C ILE A 230 0.75 27.95 -26.84
N ARG A 231 0.54 28.39 -25.61
CA ARG A 231 1.00 29.69 -25.11
C ARG A 231 1.64 29.53 -23.73
N ALA A 232 2.47 30.45 -23.36
CA ALA A 232 2.91 30.58 -21.96
C ALA A 232 1.70 30.79 -21.04
N GLY A 233 1.72 30.14 -19.89
CA GLY A 233 0.62 30.13 -18.94
C GLY A 233 -0.31 28.93 -19.12
N LYS A 234 -1.60 29.12 -18.84
CA LYS A 234 -2.60 28.06 -18.85
C LYS A 234 -3.06 27.72 -20.27
N ASN A 235 -2.99 26.44 -20.61
CA ASN A 235 -3.53 25.85 -21.82
C ASN A 235 -4.61 24.82 -21.43
N GLN A 236 -5.67 24.73 -22.21
CA GLN A 236 -6.72 23.74 -22.02
C GLN A 236 -6.52 22.59 -22.99
N LEU A 237 -6.30 21.39 -22.46
CA LEU A 237 -6.26 20.13 -23.22
C LEU A 237 -7.62 19.45 -23.05
N THR A 238 -8.29 19.18 -24.16
CA THR A 238 -9.57 18.48 -24.19
C THR A 238 -9.39 17.12 -24.86
N LEU A 239 -9.76 16.07 -24.15
CA LEU A 239 -9.74 14.67 -24.57
C LEU A 239 -11.18 14.19 -24.73
N PHE A 240 -11.59 13.85 -25.95
CA PHE A 240 -12.93 13.36 -26.25
C PHE A 240 -12.87 11.99 -26.89
N VAL A 241 -13.68 11.04 -26.40
CA VAL A 241 -13.79 9.69 -26.98
C VAL A 241 -15.05 9.63 -27.84
N PRO A 242 -14.95 9.77 -29.17
CA PRO A 242 -16.09 9.58 -30.05
C PRO A 242 -16.47 8.09 -30.13
N GLY A 243 -17.69 7.80 -30.56
CA GLY A 243 -18.09 6.44 -30.88
C GLY A 243 -17.38 5.92 -32.14
N LEU A 244 -17.11 4.62 -32.18
CA LEU A 244 -16.61 3.90 -33.38
C LEU A 244 -17.69 2.94 -33.88
N GLU A 245 -17.81 2.85 -35.20
CA GLU A 245 -18.73 1.91 -35.84
C GLU A 245 -18.30 0.46 -35.52
N GLY A 246 -19.25 -0.36 -35.06
CA GLY A 246 -18.98 -1.74 -34.67
C GLY A 246 -18.38 -1.92 -33.27
N VAL A 247 -18.12 -0.84 -32.53
CA VAL A 247 -17.61 -0.88 -31.14
C VAL A 247 -18.70 -0.43 -30.18
N PHE A 248 -19.20 -1.35 -29.34
CA PHE A 248 -20.25 -1.04 -28.38
C PHE A 248 -19.77 -0.15 -27.23
N ALA A 249 -18.59 -0.41 -26.71
CA ALA A 249 -18.01 0.33 -25.59
C ALA A 249 -16.49 0.46 -25.75
N GLN A 250 -15.99 1.67 -25.54
CA GLN A 250 -14.58 1.97 -25.36
C GLN A 250 -14.38 2.46 -23.93
N LEU A 251 -13.45 1.85 -23.22
CA LEU A 251 -13.06 2.22 -21.88
C LEU A 251 -11.56 2.17 -21.74
N SER A 252 -10.95 3.31 -21.45
CA SER A 252 -9.53 3.41 -21.11
C SER A 252 -9.34 4.28 -19.86
N PHE A 253 -8.26 4.08 -19.16
CA PHE A 253 -7.86 4.85 -17.99
C PHE A 253 -6.56 5.57 -18.28
N LEU A 254 -6.57 6.89 -18.25
CA LEU A 254 -5.38 7.72 -18.40
C LEU A 254 -4.63 7.73 -17.07
N GLU A 255 -3.39 7.27 -17.10
CA GLU A 255 -2.50 7.31 -15.92
C GLU A 255 -1.84 8.68 -15.83
N ARG A 256 -1.12 9.11 -16.92
CA ARG A 256 -0.40 10.38 -16.95
C ARG A 256 -0.25 10.94 -18.35
N ILE A 257 0.17 12.19 -18.40
CA ILE A 257 0.63 12.86 -19.63
C ILE A 257 2.05 13.39 -19.36
N GLU A 258 2.99 12.97 -20.18
CA GLU A 258 4.34 13.51 -20.17
C GLU A 258 4.42 14.58 -21.27
N VAL A 259 4.98 15.76 -20.91
CA VAL A 259 5.07 16.93 -21.79
C VAL A 259 6.53 17.25 -22.03
N PHE A 260 6.91 17.39 -23.29
CA PHE A 260 8.27 17.72 -23.70
C PHE A 260 8.24 18.91 -24.65
N TYR A 261 8.99 19.95 -24.36
CA TYR A 261 9.08 21.09 -25.26
C TYR A 261 10.44 21.79 -25.19
N PRO A 262 10.96 22.27 -26.34
CA PRO A 262 12.21 23.00 -26.39
C PRO A 262 12.02 24.46 -25.95
N GLN A 263 12.98 24.96 -25.17
CA GLN A 263 13.06 26.37 -24.77
C GLN A 263 14.49 26.85 -24.69
N GLU A 264 14.68 28.18 -24.77
CA GLU A 264 15.99 28.81 -24.57
C GLU A 264 16.45 28.71 -23.12
N LEU A 265 17.77 28.61 -22.92
CA LEU A 265 18.40 28.74 -21.61
C LEU A 265 18.84 30.17 -21.39
N PRO A 266 18.76 30.67 -20.15
CA PRO A 266 18.30 30.01 -18.92
C PRO A 266 16.77 30.07 -18.78
N PRO A 267 16.16 29.07 -18.11
CA PRO A 267 14.71 29.04 -17.89
C PRO A 267 14.20 30.23 -17.08
N GLN A 268 12.99 30.69 -17.37
CA GLN A 268 12.32 31.73 -16.58
C GLN A 268 11.63 31.15 -15.34
N ALA A 269 11.26 29.88 -15.35
CA ALA A 269 10.68 29.20 -14.19
C ALA A 269 11.55 29.28 -12.93
N ASP A 270 10.91 29.26 -11.76
CA ASP A 270 11.62 29.29 -10.48
C ASP A 270 12.28 27.92 -10.17
N GLN A 271 11.68 26.81 -10.65
CA GLN A 271 12.27 25.49 -10.67
C GLN A 271 11.79 24.73 -11.91
N VAL A 272 12.72 24.14 -12.67
CA VAL A 272 12.38 23.35 -13.85
C VAL A 272 13.39 22.23 -14.09
N SER A 273 12.89 21.05 -14.48
CA SER A 273 13.70 19.92 -14.94
C SER A 273 13.80 19.96 -16.45
N PHE A 274 15.01 19.77 -16.98
CA PHE A 274 15.24 19.74 -18.41
C PHE A 274 16.38 18.80 -18.81
N LEU A 275 16.40 18.45 -20.07
CA LEU A 275 17.48 17.74 -20.72
C LEU A 275 18.31 18.73 -21.54
N ALA A 276 19.61 18.65 -21.43
CA ALA A 276 20.53 19.43 -22.25
C ALA A 276 21.77 18.61 -22.61
N GLY A 277 22.32 18.91 -23.79
CA GLY A 277 23.62 18.42 -24.25
C GLY A 277 24.46 19.57 -24.79
N GLY A 278 25.66 19.29 -25.26
CA GLY A 278 26.54 20.30 -25.85
C GLY A 278 27.12 21.31 -24.85
N ASN A 279 27.36 22.51 -25.29
CA ASN A 279 28.05 23.54 -24.49
C ASN A 279 27.05 24.32 -23.60
N LEU A 280 26.54 23.66 -22.56
CA LEU A 280 25.66 24.29 -21.55
C LEU A 280 26.32 25.52 -20.92
N GLN A 281 27.67 25.56 -20.84
CA GLN A 281 28.44 26.65 -20.31
C GLN A 281 28.25 27.96 -21.13
N GLU A 282 28.27 27.91 -22.46
CA GLU A 282 28.07 29.11 -23.30
C GLU A 282 26.64 29.65 -23.12
N ALA A 283 25.66 28.76 -23.02
CA ALA A 283 24.27 29.16 -22.84
C ALA A 283 24.00 29.85 -21.49
N LEU A 284 24.80 29.52 -20.46
CA LEU A 284 24.68 30.10 -19.12
C LEU A 284 25.72 31.16 -18.82
N MET A 285 26.60 31.55 -19.78
CA MET A 285 27.58 32.61 -19.62
C MET A 285 26.91 33.98 -19.39
N GLY A 286 27.36 34.66 -18.35
CA GLY A 286 26.81 36.00 -17.96
C GLY A 286 25.60 35.93 -17.05
N TYR A 287 25.19 34.72 -16.62
CA TYR A 287 24.11 34.58 -15.66
C TYR A 287 24.59 34.85 -14.23
N ASP A 288 23.90 35.72 -13.51
CA ASP A 288 24.20 36.01 -12.11
C ASP A 288 23.99 34.79 -11.24
N GLN A 289 25.08 34.24 -10.67
CA GLN A 289 25.10 32.96 -9.96
C GLN A 289 24.78 33.10 -8.46
N THR A 290 24.56 34.32 -7.97
CA THR A 290 24.40 34.59 -6.53
C THR A 290 23.06 34.08 -5.98
N GLN A 291 22.08 33.78 -6.83
CA GLN A 291 20.74 33.37 -6.41
C GLN A 291 20.15 32.21 -7.24
N LYS A 292 20.98 31.41 -7.92
CA LYS A 292 20.55 30.39 -8.85
C LYS A 292 21.48 29.19 -8.82
N TRP A 293 20.87 27.99 -8.84
CA TRP A 293 21.59 26.74 -8.70
C TRP A 293 21.19 25.77 -9.80
N LEU A 294 22.14 24.94 -10.22
CA LEU A 294 21.98 23.90 -11.20
C LEU A 294 22.49 22.57 -10.62
N TRP A 295 21.65 21.55 -10.65
CA TRP A 295 22.04 20.18 -10.28
C TRP A 295 21.86 19.24 -11.46
N ARG A 296 22.81 18.33 -11.62
CA ARG A 296 22.65 17.17 -12.48
C ARG A 296 21.91 16.09 -11.67
N ILE A 297 20.81 15.56 -12.21
CA ILE A 297 19.89 14.65 -11.52
C ILE A 297 19.66 13.34 -12.29
N ASP A 298 20.58 12.93 -13.18
CA ASP A 298 20.50 11.64 -13.86
C ASP A 298 20.47 10.47 -12.86
N ASN A 299 21.26 10.56 -11.81
CA ASN A 299 21.14 9.70 -10.65
C ASN A 299 20.37 10.45 -9.56
N ALA A 300 19.08 10.12 -9.44
CA ALA A 300 18.19 10.81 -8.51
C ALA A 300 18.53 10.60 -7.02
N LEU A 301 19.24 9.52 -6.68
CA LEU A 301 19.74 9.26 -5.33
C LEU A 301 21.10 9.91 -5.05
N SER A 302 21.81 10.33 -6.08
CA SER A 302 23.12 10.99 -5.97
C SER A 302 23.21 12.19 -6.91
N PRO A 303 22.36 13.21 -6.73
CA PRO A 303 22.42 14.44 -7.52
C PRO A 303 23.77 15.14 -7.31
N GLU A 304 24.26 15.85 -8.33
CA GLU A 304 25.51 16.58 -8.28
C GLU A 304 25.28 18.06 -8.55
N GLN A 305 25.74 18.92 -7.65
CA GLN A 305 25.71 20.34 -7.90
C GLN A 305 26.71 20.70 -9.01
N THR A 306 26.18 21.23 -10.09
CA THR A 306 27.00 21.62 -11.24
C THR A 306 27.60 22.96 -11.00
N LYS A 307 28.95 23.08 -11.02
CA LYS A 307 29.63 24.34 -10.98
C LYS A 307 29.57 24.98 -12.38
N PRO A 308 29.30 26.28 -12.49
CA PRO A 308 29.44 26.99 -13.76
C PRO A 308 30.84 26.80 -14.33
N GLY A 309 30.92 26.60 -15.62
CA GLY A 309 32.20 26.44 -16.29
C GLY A 309 32.61 25.02 -16.65
N VAL A 310 31.80 24.02 -16.34
CA VAL A 310 32.08 22.63 -16.78
C VAL A 310 31.54 22.42 -18.20
N ALA A 311 32.45 22.19 -19.17
CA ALA A 311 32.07 21.83 -20.52
C ALA A 311 31.44 20.43 -20.52
N LEU A 312 30.27 20.30 -21.16
CA LEU A 312 29.61 18.99 -21.39
C LEU A 312 29.90 18.55 -22.83
N SER A 313 30.08 17.26 -23.04
CA SER A 313 30.20 16.70 -24.37
C SER A 313 28.85 16.77 -25.10
N ILE A 314 28.86 17.08 -26.41
CA ILE A 314 27.65 17.13 -27.25
C ILE A 314 26.93 15.78 -27.29
N ASP A 315 27.69 14.69 -27.18
CA ASP A 315 27.17 13.33 -27.23
C ASP A 315 26.54 12.85 -25.91
N ASP A 316 26.56 13.69 -24.86
CA ASP A 316 26.20 13.33 -23.50
C ASP A 316 25.00 14.15 -23.00
N VAL A 317 23.80 13.76 -23.41
CA VAL A 317 22.55 14.38 -22.92
C VAL A 317 22.33 14.00 -21.49
N ARG A 318 22.17 15.01 -20.63
CA ARG A 318 21.98 14.86 -19.19
C ARG A 318 20.72 15.56 -18.73
N ARG A 319 20.18 15.06 -17.63
CA ARG A 319 19.05 15.70 -16.94
C ARG A 319 19.53 16.65 -15.86
N TYR A 320 19.01 17.85 -15.92
CA TYR A 320 19.33 18.93 -15.01
C TYR A 320 18.08 19.41 -14.27
N LEU A 321 18.29 19.95 -13.09
CA LEU A 321 17.31 20.71 -12.33
C LEU A 321 17.84 22.12 -12.09
N TRP A 322 17.16 23.08 -12.66
CA TRP A 322 17.40 24.50 -12.44
C TRP A 322 16.52 24.99 -11.29
N VAL A 323 17.10 25.76 -10.36
CA VAL A 323 16.36 26.27 -9.21
C VAL A 323 16.81 27.70 -8.92
N LYS A 324 15.88 28.65 -8.83
CA LYS A 324 16.07 29.99 -8.28
C LYS A 324 15.79 29.97 -6.78
N GLU A 325 16.18 30.98 -6.04
CA GLU A 325 15.95 31.08 -4.60
C GLU A 325 14.49 30.84 -4.19
N LYS A 326 13.55 31.41 -4.95
CA LYS A 326 12.10 31.21 -4.73
C LYS A 326 11.58 29.83 -5.13
N GLY A 327 12.34 29.06 -5.90
CA GLY A 327 11.99 27.74 -6.41
C GLY A 327 12.20 26.61 -5.39
N PHE A 328 12.98 26.85 -4.33
CA PHE A 328 13.12 25.84 -3.28
C PHE A 328 11.79 25.56 -2.60
N ARG A 329 11.47 24.27 -2.46
CA ARG A 329 10.30 23.85 -1.70
C ARG A 329 10.66 23.66 -0.22
N LYS A 330 9.68 23.86 0.63
CA LYS A 330 9.83 23.62 2.08
C LYS A 330 9.51 22.16 2.39
N ALA A 331 10.13 21.64 3.43
CA ALA A 331 9.63 20.43 4.06
C ALA A 331 8.20 20.68 4.57
N SER A 332 7.31 19.71 4.38
CA SER A 332 5.93 19.76 4.86
C SER A 332 5.87 19.50 6.36
N LYS A 333 6.79 18.64 6.88
CA LYS A 333 6.84 18.23 8.28
C LYS A 333 8.28 17.91 8.70
N ILE A 334 8.61 18.23 9.95
CA ILE A 334 9.88 17.87 10.60
C ILE A 334 9.54 17.40 12.02
N GLU A 335 9.88 16.17 12.35
CA GLU A 335 9.53 15.53 13.63
C GLU A 335 10.69 14.70 14.19
N PRO A 336 10.81 14.59 15.52
CA PRO A 336 11.76 13.65 16.11
C PRO A 336 11.31 12.21 15.84
N LEU A 337 12.28 11.30 15.66
CA LEU A 337 12.03 9.85 15.58
C LEU A 337 11.77 9.27 16.97
N GLN A 338 10.81 8.36 17.06
CA GLN A 338 10.57 7.55 18.25
C GLN A 338 11.63 6.44 18.36
N GLN A 339 11.92 5.99 19.58
CA GLN A 339 12.81 4.85 19.84
C GLN A 339 11.96 3.63 20.20
N LEU A 340 12.39 2.44 19.80
CA LEU A 340 11.74 1.20 20.21
C LEU A 340 11.75 1.09 21.75
N SER A 341 10.58 1.01 22.32
CA SER A 341 10.38 0.93 23.78
C SER A 341 10.96 -0.34 24.39
N ASN A 342 11.11 -1.41 23.61
CA ASN A 342 11.51 -2.75 24.05
C ASN A 342 12.92 -3.20 23.60
N GLU A 343 13.80 -2.33 23.09
CA GLU A 343 15.17 -2.72 22.71
C GLU A 343 15.98 -3.34 23.88
N ASN A 344 15.58 -3.07 25.13
CA ASN A 344 16.23 -3.56 26.35
C ASN A 344 15.51 -4.75 27.02
N SER A 345 14.45 -5.32 26.42
CA SER A 345 13.85 -6.52 26.99
C SER A 345 14.73 -7.74 26.72
N HIS A 346 15.45 -8.20 27.71
CA HIS A 346 16.41 -9.32 27.62
C HIS A 346 15.75 -10.72 27.65
N SER A 347 14.43 -10.82 27.46
CA SER A 347 13.75 -12.10 27.47
C SER A 347 13.79 -12.76 26.08
N SER A 348 14.66 -13.76 25.94
CA SER A 348 14.69 -14.66 24.75
C SER A 348 13.42 -15.53 24.63
N GLU A 349 12.50 -15.42 25.57
CA GLU A 349 11.33 -16.29 25.71
C GLU A 349 10.03 -15.71 25.12
N ILE A 350 10.07 -14.51 24.48
CA ILE A 350 8.87 -13.92 23.87
C ILE A 350 8.35 -14.88 22.79
N ALA A 351 7.10 -15.32 23.00
CA ALA A 351 6.41 -16.27 22.11
C ALA A 351 5.24 -15.63 21.33
N TYR A 352 4.78 -14.46 21.77
CA TYR A 352 3.64 -13.75 21.21
C TYR A 352 3.91 -12.25 21.17
N ILE A 353 3.70 -11.64 20.01
CA ILE A 353 3.78 -10.18 19.81
C ILE A 353 2.45 -9.66 19.26
N ALA A 354 1.88 -8.62 19.87
CA ALA A 354 0.82 -7.83 19.28
C ALA A 354 1.38 -6.49 18.76
N ILE A 355 1.09 -6.16 17.50
CA ILE A 355 1.55 -4.94 16.83
C ILE A 355 0.34 -4.12 16.39
N GLY A 356 0.35 -2.82 16.66
CA GLY A 356 -0.71 -1.90 16.27
C GLY A 356 -0.42 -0.48 16.74
N THR A 357 -1.36 0.45 16.51
CA THR A 357 -1.26 1.79 17.08
C THR A 357 -1.49 1.75 18.60
N GLY A 358 -0.87 2.65 19.35
CA GLY A 358 -0.99 2.66 20.81
C GLY A 358 -2.45 2.72 21.32
N GLU A 359 -3.35 3.37 20.59
CA GLU A 359 -4.78 3.42 20.93
C GLU A 359 -5.51 2.07 20.75
N LEU A 360 -5.11 1.27 19.73
CA LEU A 360 -5.68 -0.05 19.45
C LEU A 360 -5.08 -1.15 20.34
N LEU A 361 -3.85 -0.97 20.81
CA LEU A 361 -3.18 -1.92 21.71
C LEU A 361 -3.71 -1.85 23.14
N LYS A 362 -4.12 -0.67 23.62
CA LYS A 362 -4.63 -0.51 25.01
C LYS A 362 -5.79 -1.46 25.37
N PRO A 363 -6.83 -1.63 24.53
CA PRO A 363 -7.92 -2.55 24.82
C PRO A 363 -7.54 -4.04 24.80
N LEU A 364 -6.36 -4.40 24.27
CA LEU A 364 -5.89 -5.80 24.24
C LEU A 364 -5.41 -6.32 25.59
N GLN A 365 -5.17 -5.46 26.58
CA GLN A 365 -4.57 -5.86 27.85
C GLN A 365 -5.18 -7.12 28.47
N PRO A 366 -6.54 -7.30 28.54
CA PRO A 366 -7.12 -8.53 29.11
C PRO A 366 -6.82 -9.79 28.28
N LEU A 367 -6.67 -9.66 26.96
CA LEU A 367 -6.25 -10.76 26.09
C LEU A 367 -4.79 -11.15 26.36
N LEU A 368 -3.90 -10.16 26.50
CA LEU A 368 -2.49 -10.40 26.79
C LEU A 368 -2.30 -11.12 28.14
N GLU A 369 -3.04 -10.71 29.15
CA GLU A 369 -3.08 -11.38 30.47
C GLU A 369 -3.57 -12.83 30.35
N LEU A 370 -4.60 -13.07 29.52
CA LEU A 370 -5.07 -14.42 29.24
C LEU A 370 -3.99 -15.28 28.56
N ARG A 371 -3.26 -14.73 27.58
CA ARG A 371 -2.16 -15.44 26.89
C ARG A 371 -0.98 -15.71 27.83
N GLN A 372 -0.66 -14.78 28.72
CA GLN A 372 0.34 -15.00 29.79
C GLN A 372 -0.09 -16.11 30.77
N ALA A 373 -1.34 -16.09 31.22
CA ALA A 373 -1.88 -17.15 32.06
C ALA A 373 -1.89 -18.52 31.36
N GLY A 374 -2.01 -18.54 30.03
CA GLY A 374 -1.89 -19.70 29.17
C GLY A 374 -0.46 -20.13 28.84
N GLY A 375 0.56 -19.55 29.52
CA GLY A 375 1.98 -19.95 29.41
C GLY A 375 2.78 -19.29 28.27
N LEU A 376 2.23 -18.27 27.60
CA LEU A 376 2.97 -17.52 26.57
C LEU A 376 3.64 -16.29 27.19
N THR A 377 4.89 -16.04 26.84
CA THR A 377 5.51 -14.73 27.13
C THR A 377 5.12 -13.77 26.04
N VAL A 378 4.43 -12.68 26.42
CA VAL A 378 3.81 -11.73 25.48
C VAL A 378 4.47 -10.37 25.56
N THR A 379 4.45 -9.64 24.43
CA THR A 379 4.82 -8.22 24.35
C THR A 379 3.94 -7.50 23.35
N THR A 380 3.93 -6.17 23.43
CA THR A 380 3.28 -5.28 22.46
C THR A 380 4.28 -4.29 21.91
N ILE A 381 4.11 -3.91 20.65
CA ILE A 381 4.92 -2.90 19.98
C ILE A 381 3.99 -1.92 19.30
N GLU A 382 4.19 -0.63 19.55
CA GLU A 382 3.54 0.41 18.77
C GLU A 382 4.15 0.45 17.37
N VAL A 383 3.30 0.40 16.35
CA VAL A 383 3.76 0.27 14.97
C VAL A 383 4.57 1.49 14.50
N GLU A 384 4.28 2.66 15.03
CA GLU A 384 5.01 3.91 14.77
C GLU A 384 6.48 3.81 15.19
N GLU A 385 6.80 3.08 16.28
CA GLU A 385 8.18 2.82 16.69
C GLU A 385 8.92 1.97 15.64
N ILE A 386 8.21 1.02 15.02
CA ILE A 386 8.76 0.21 13.92
C ILE A 386 9.05 1.10 12.71
N TYR A 387 8.08 1.93 12.31
CA TYR A 387 8.29 2.81 11.17
C TYR A 387 9.49 3.72 11.36
N ASP A 388 9.61 4.33 12.52
CA ASP A 388 10.70 5.25 12.85
C ASP A 388 12.06 4.54 12.95
N GLN A 389 12.06 3.23 13.22
CA GLN A 389 13.29 2.42 13.20
C GLN A 389 13.79 2.16 11.78
N TYR A 390 12.89 2.08 10.78
CA TYR A 390 13.24 1.72 9.41
C TYR A 390 13.14 2.89 8.43
N TYR A 391 11.93 3.33 8.08
CA TYR A 391 11.71 4.26 6.98
C TYR A 391 11.04 5.59 7.39
N GLY A 392 10.53 5.69 8.61
CA GLY A 392 9.87 6.89 9.15
C GLY A 392 8.39 7.04 8.77
N PHE A 393 7.80 6.09 8.05
CA PHE A 393 6.40 6.11 7.62
C PHE A 393 5.81 4.72 7.54
N ALA A 394 4.47 4.65 7.45
CA ALA A 394 3.72 3.39 7.40
C ALA A 394 4.03 2.60 6.13
N GLU A 395 4.72 1.46 6.28
CA GLU A 395 5.09 0.58 5.19
C GLU A 395 5.16 -0.88 5.64
N ALA A 396 4.62 -1.80 4.82
CA ALA A 396 4.61 -3.23 5.11
C ALA A 396 6.03 -3.82 5.21
N GLN A 397 6.96 -3.35 4.38
CA GLN A 397 8.34 -3.83 4.40
C GLN A 397 9.06 -3.50 5.71
N ALA A 398 8.78 -2.33 6.33
CA ALA A 398 9.32 -1.99 7.64
C ALA A 398 8.86 -2.99 8.72
N LEU A 399 7.58 -3.34 8.68
CA LEU A 399 6.99 -4.30 9.61
C LEU A 399 7.59 -5.71 9.41
N ARG A 400 7.75 -6.16 8.16
CA ARG A 400 8.41 -7.43 7.84
C ARG A 400 9.87 -7.47 8.33
N ALA A 401 10.63 -6.41 8.09
CA ALA A 401 12.01 -6.29 8.55
C ALA A 401 12.12 -6.35 10.08
N TYR A 402 11.18 -5.71 10.79
CA TYR A 402 11.08 -5.83 12.24
C TYR A 402 10.80 -7.26 12.68
N LEU A 403 9.82 -7.95 12.07
CA LEU A 403 9.48 -9.34 12.41
C LEU A 403 10.64 -10.29 12.16
N ALA A 404 11.38 -10.12 11.07
CA ALA A 404 12.59 -10.89 10.80
C ALA A 404 13.69 -10.66 11.85
N LYS A 405 13.88 -9.41 12.33
CA LYS A 405 14.78 -9.09 13.44
C LYS A 405 14.29 -9.72 14.75
N ALA A 406 12.99 -9.57 15.06
CA ALA A 406 12.37 -10.08 16.27
C ALA A 406 12.46 -11.60 16.37
N ALA A 407 12.22 -12.35 15.28
CA ALA A 407 12.31 -13.79 15.27
C ALA A 407 13.74 -14.30 15.49
N ARG A 408 14.75 -13.59 14.99
CA ARG A 408 16.17 -13.89 15.31
C ARG A 408 16.51 -13.59 16.77
N GLN A 409 15.94 -12.54 17.34
CA GLN A 409 16.16 -12.14 18.73
C GLN A 409 15.39 -13.02 19.73
N TYR A 410 14.20 -13.48 19.34
CA TYR A 410 13.29 -14.27 20.16
C TYR A 410 12.99 -15.63 19.51
N PRO A 411 13.83 -16.64 19.71
CA PRO A 411 13.67 -17.96 19.07
C PRO A 411 12.35 -18.67 19.43
N ALA A 412 11.69 -18.27 20.52
CA ALA A 412 10.39 -18.79 20.93
C ALA A 412 9.20 -18.07 20.21
N LEU A 413 9.46 -17.00 19.46
CA LEU A 413 8.41 -16.24 18.78
C LEU A 413 7.70 -17.10 17.75
N ARG A 414 6.39 -17.24 17.92
CA ARG A 414 5.54 -18.06 17.06
C ARG A 414 4.26 -17.35 16.62
N TYR A 415 3.69 -16.52 17.47
CA TYR A 415 2.39 -15.88 17.21
C TYR A 415 2.55 -14.38 17.08
N VAL A 416 1.96 -13.81 16.03
CA VAL A 416 1.92 -12.37 15.81
C VAL A 416 0.47 -11.95 15.54
N LEU A 417 -0.06 -11.06 16.36
CA LEU A 417 -1.36 -10.43 16.14
C LEU A 417 -1.16 -9.03 15.58
N LEU A 418 -1.60 -8.80 14.35
CA LEU A 418 -1.60 -7.52 13.67
C LEU A 418 -2.92 -6.82 13.94
N VAL A 419 -2.89 -5.71 14.71
CA VAL A 419 -4.09 -5.00 15.18
C VAL A 419 -4.20 -3.64 14.50
N GLY A 420 -5.01 -3.58 13.51
CA GLY A 420 -5.25 -2.38 12.71
C GLY A 420 -5.85 -2.70 11.37
N ASP A 421 -6.72 -1.83 10.93
CA ASP A 421 -7.28 -1.84 9.58
C ASP A 421 -6.30 -1.26 8.57
N THR A 422 -6.53 -1.56 7.28
CA THR A 422 -5.79 -0.98 6.17
C THR A 422 -6.71 -0.79 4.97
N THR A 423 -6.21 -0.14 3.93
CA THR A 423 -6.99 0.14 2.73
C THR A 423 -6.11 0.03 1.48
N TYR A 424 -6.71 -0.24 0.31
CA TYR A 424 -6.01 -0.12 -0.96
C TYR A 424 -5.65 1.34 -1.31
N ASP A 425 -6.15 2.32 -0.55
CA ASP A 425 -5.81 3.75 -0.64
C ASP A 425 -4.99 4.24 0.57
N PRO A 426 -3.85 3.64 0.89
CA PRO A 426 -3.05 4.04 2.05
C PRO A 426 -2.49 5.46 1.92
N ALA A 427 -2.30 5.94 0.70
CA ALA A 427 -1.88 7.31 0.39
C ALA A 427 -3.03 8.33 0.45
N GLN A 428 -4.27 7.89 0.71
CA GLN A 428 -5.46 8.74 0.85
C GLN A 428 -5.76 9.60 -0.40
N TYR A 429 -5.71 8.99 -1.58
CA TYR A 429 -6.01 9.69 -2.83
C TYR A 429 -7.49 10.02 -2.99
N ILE A 430 -8.38 9.11 -2.59
CA ILE A 430 -9.84 9.24 -2.74
C ILE A 430 -10.57 9.38 -1.41
N THR A 431 -9.98 8.99 -0.29
CA THR A 431 -10.60 9.05 1.05
C THR A 431 -9.72 9.80 2.03
N SER A 432 -10.32 10.65 2.86
CA SER A 432 -9.66 11.32 3.98
C SER A 432 -9.70 10.51 5.28
N ALA A 433 -10.28 9.31 5.26
CA ALA A 433 -10.36 8.47 6.45
C ALA A 433 -8.97 7.94 6.82
N GLU A 434 -8.61 8.05 8.09
CA GLU A 434 -7.38 7.45 8.65
C GLU A 434 -7.56 5.92 8.80
N MET A 435 -7.78 5.22 7.66
CA MET A 435 -8.04 3.79 7.66
C MET A 435 -6.77 2.95 7.61
N ASN A 436 -5.64 3.50 7.14
CA ASN A 436 -4.38 2.77 7.09
C ASN A 436 -3.70 2.77 8.46
N ARG A 437 -4.25 2.00 9.40
CA ARG A 437 -3.73 1.86 10.77
C ARG A 437 -2.52 0.94 10.83
N LEU A 438 -2.50 -0.10 9.99
CA LEU A 438 -1.43 -1.10 9.93
C LEU A 438 -1.32 -1.66 8.51
N PRO A 439 -0.27 -1.34 7.75
CA PRO A 439 -0.14 -1.73 6.34
C PRO A 439 -0.10 -3.24 6.15
N THR A 440 -0.46 -3.66 4.96
CA THR A 440 -0.32 -5.02 4.44
C THR A 440 0.49 -4.99 3.14
N PHE A 441 0.94 -6.15 2.68
CA PHE A 441 1.47 -6.28 1.33
C PHE A 441 0.36 -6.36 0.30
N PHE A 442 0.65 -5.86 -0.89
CA PHE A 442 -0.22 -6.01 -2.06
C PHE A 442 0.45 -6.90 -3.09
N ILE A 443 -0.34 -7.78 -3.70
CA ILE A 443 0.09 -8.66 -4.78
C ILE A 443 -0.91 -8.62 -5.93
N ASP A 444 -0.43 -8.92 -7.11
CA ASP A 444 -1.27 -9.10 -8.29
C ASP A 444 -1.66 -10.57 -8.42
N THR A 445 -2.95 -10.81 -8.63
CA THR A 445 -3.52 -12.15 -8.80
C THR A 445 -4.15 -12.32 -10.18
N ILE A 446 -4.18 -13.55 -10.68
CA ILE A 446 -4.64 -13.83 -12.05
C ILE A 446 -6.14 -13.53 -12.28
N TYR A 447 -6.96 -13.63 -11.23
CA TYR A 447 -8.42 -13.45 -11.37
C TYR A 447 -8.93 -12.16 -10.72
N GLY A 448 -8.35 -11.76 -9.58
CA GLY A 448 -8.85 -10.66 -8.75
C GLY A 448 -8.12 -9.34 -8.95
N GLY A 449 -7.03 -9.33 -9.71
CA GLY A 449 -6.12 -8.19 -9.79
C GLY A 449 -5.39 -7.95 -8.47
N GLN A 450 -5.10 -6.70 -8.14
CA GLN A 450 -4.37 -6.36 -6.92
C GLN A 450 -5.20 -6.63 -5.66
N THR A 451 -4.60 -7.31 -4.69
CA THR A 451 -5.20 -7.59 -3.38
C THR A 451 -4.17 -7.63 -2.27
N SER A 452 -4.64 -7.70 -1.02
CA SER A 452 -3.78 -7.81 0.18
C SER A 452 -3.32 -9.22 0.45
N THR A 453 -2.12 -9.34 1.06
CA THR A 453 -1.59 -10.60 1.60
C THR A 453 -0.84 -10.39 2.90
N GLU A 454 -1.03 -11.29 3.88
CA GLU A 454 -0.29 -11.32 5.14
C GLU A 454 0.88 -12.33 5.11
N ILE A 455 1.00 -13.12 4.05
CA ILE A 455 2.00 -14.19 3.95
C ILE A 455 3.45 -13.69 4.06
N PRO A 456 3.84 -12.53 3.48
CA PRO A 456 5.21 -12.04 3.62
C PRO A 456 5.65 -11.76 5.06
N PHE A 457 4.72 -11.49 5.98
CA PHE A 457 5.03 -11.33 7.40
C PHE A 457 5.34 -12.66 8.10
N ALA A 458 4.84 -13.77 7.56
CA ALA A 458 5.10 -15.11 8.08
C ALA A 458 6.45 -15.69 7.63
N ILE A 459 6.99 -15.19 6.49
CA ILE A 459 8.22 -15.70 5.87
C ILE A 459 9.36 -14.73 6.17
N ILE A 460 10.19 -15.09 7.15
CA ILE A 460 11.22 -14.20 7.70
C ILE A 460 12.65 -14.58 7.28
N ASP A 461 12.84 -15.77 6.73
CA ASP A 461 14.17 -16.30 6.38
C ASP A 461 14.62 -15.94 4.95
N GLN A 462 13.74 -15.34 4.15
CA GLN A 462 14.04 -14.87 2.81
C GLN A 462 14.22 -13.35 2.81
N ASP A 463 15.34 -12.86 2.31
CA ASP A 463 15.66 -11.42 2.27
C ASP A 463 14.82 -10.66 1.21
N ASN A 464 14.39 -11.36 0.14
CA ASN A 464 13.58 -10.81 -0.94
C ASN A 464 12.15 -11.36 -0.95
N LEU A 465 11.30 -10.81 -1.81
CA LEU A 465 9.90 -11.19 -2.00
C LEU A 465 9.66 -11.98 -3.30
N ASP A 466 10.72 -12.47 -3.97
CA ASP A 466 10.62 -13.16 -5.26
C ASP A 466 9.69 -14.38 -5.23
N PHE A 467 9.49 -14.96 -4.04
CA PHE A 467 8.56 -16.07 -3.86
C PHE A 467 7.09 -15.70 -4.15
N LEU A 468 6.73 -14.42 -4.07
CA LEU A 468 5.37 -13.96 -4.39
C LEU A 468 5.04 -14.12 -5.88
N ASP A 469 6.05 -14.02 -6.75
CA ASP A 469 5.91 -14.09 -8.20
C ASP A 469 6.29 -15.45 -8.79
N THR A 470 6.58 -16.43 -7.92
CA THR A 470 7.02 -17.76 -8.35
C THR A 470 6.14 -18.86 -7.78
N LEU A 471 6.26 -20.08 -8.34
CA LEU A 471 5.65 -21.29 -7.77
C LEU A 471 6.60 -22.00 -6.79
N ALA A 472 7.59 -21.28 -6.25
CA ALA A 472 8.50 -21.84 -5.26
C ALA A 472 7.77 -22.08 -3.93
N THR A 473 8.00 -23.23 -3.33
CA THR A 473 7.48 -23.52 -2.00
C THR A 473 8.17 -22.64 -0.96
N PHE A 474 7.42 -22.20 0.03
CA PHE A 474 7.92 -21.43 1.15
C PHE A 474 7.51 -22.07 2.48
N GLU A 475 8.29 -21.84 3.50
CA GLU A 475 8.01 -22.31 4.86
C GLU A 475 7.75 -21.12 5.77
N PRO A 476 6.49 -20.86 6.14
CA PRO A 476 6.18 -19.79 7.07
C PRO A 476 6.67 -20.16 8.48
N SER A 477 7.33 -19.22 9.15
CA SER A 477 7.89 -19.39 10.50
C SER A 477 6.98 -18.84 11.59
N LEU A 478 6.15 -17.86 11.26
CA LEU A 478 5.27 -17.14 12.18
C LEU A 478 3.79 -17.34 11.82
N ALA A 479 2.98 -17.65 12.83
CA ALA A 479 1.53 -17.65 12.71
C ALA A 479 1.02 -16.20 12.80
N ILE A 480 0.62 -15.61 11.69
CA ILE A 480 0.10 -14.26 11.61
C ILE A 480 -1.41 -14.29 11.71
N GLY A 481 -1.98 -13.49 12.60
CA GLY A 481 -3.42 -13.20 12.64
C GLY A 481 -3.67 -11.70 12.42
N ARG A 482 -4.65 -11.37 11.59
CA ARG A 482 -5.09 -9.99 11.33
C ARG A 482 -6.37 -9.68 12.10
N LEU A 483 -6.37 -8.58 12.83
CA LEU A 483 -7.55 -7.97 13.42
C LEU A 483 -7.76 -6.59 12.76
N PRO A 484 -8.59 -6.48 11.70
CA PRO A 484 -8.72 -5.26 10.90
C PRO A 484 -9.57 -4.21 11.63
N ALA A 485 -9.07 -3.72 12.78
CA ALA A 485 -9.76 -2.79 13.64
C ALA A 485 -9.46 -1.33 13.26
N SER A 486 -10.50 -0.54 13.07
CA SER A 486 -10.42 0.91 12.86
C SER A 486 -10.63 1.72 14.16
N SER A 487 -11.08 1.08 15.25
CA SER A 487 -11.34 1.77 16.50
C SER A 487 -11.05 0.93 17.76
N PRO A 488 -10.69 1.60 18.88
CA PRO A 488 -10.50 0.92 20.18
C PRO A 488 -11.77 0.20 20.68
N GLN A 489 -12.95 0.63 20.27
CA GLN A 489 -14.21 -0.01 20.63
C GLN A 489 -14.36 -1.38 19.98
N GLN A 490 -14.04 -1.51 18.70
CA GLN A 490 -14.05 -2.81 18.00
C GLN A 490 -13.10 -3.80 18.68
N VAL A 491 -11.87 -3.37 18.99
CA VAL A 491 -10.89 -4.22 19.68
C VAL A 491 -11.45 -4.67 21.03
N ARG A 492 -12.02 -3.78 21.83
CA ARG A 492 -12.60 -4.11 23.14
C ARG A 492 -13.71 -5.15 23.04
N GLN A 493 -14.67 -4.94 22.13
CA GLN A 493 -15.78 -5.86 21.90
C GLN A 493 -15.29 -7.25 21.43
N TRP A 494 -14.31 -7.28 20.56
CA TRP A 494 -13.73 -8.56 20.12
C TRP A 494 -12.96 -9.27 21.25
N VAL A 495 -12.19 -8.54 22.06
CA VAL A 495 -11.50 -9.10 23.24
C VAL A 495 -12.50 -9.72 24.21
N GLU A 496 -13.65 -9.07 24.47
CA GLU A 496 -14.72 -9.61 25.31
C GLU A 496 -15.24 -10.95 24.75
N LYS A 497 -15.39 -11.07 23.42
CA LYS A 497 -15.77 -12.35 22.77
C LYS A 497 -14.72 -13.43 23.00
N VAL A 498 -13.43 -13.10 22.83
CA VAL A 498 -12.33 -14.06 23.04
C VAL A 498 -12.27 -14.52 24.49
N LEU A 499 -12.42 -13.60 25.45
CA LEU A 499 -12.44 -13.93 26.89
C LEU A 499 -13.61 -14.88 27.23
N ALA A 500 -14.81 -14.60 26.74
CA ALA A 500 -15.97 -15.46 26.96
C ALA A 500 -15.78 -16.85 26.33
N TYR A 501 -15.18 -16.89 25.14
CA TYR A 501 -14.85 -18.14 24.46
C TYR A 501 -13.82 -18.97 25.25
N GLU A 502 -12.67 -18.41 25.58
CA GLU A 502 -11.58 -19.10 26.27
C GLU A 502 -11.94 -19.53 27.71
N LYS A 503 -12.86 -18.80 28.39
CA LYS A 503 -13.43 -19.21 29.68
C LYS A 503 -14.47 -20.35 29.56
N GLY A 504 -14.81 -20.78 28.35
CA GLY A 504 -15.78 -21.80 28.07
C GLY A 504 -17.25 -21.37 28.08
N GLU A 505 -17.52 -20.08 28.30
CA GLU A 505 -18.89 -19.54 28.32
C GLU A 505 -19.52 -19.55 26.91
N LYS A 506 -18.70 -19.21 25.91
CA LYS A 506 -19.07 -19.13 24.49
C LYS A 506 -18.26 -20.11 23.59
N LYS A 507 -17.47 -20.97 24.18
CA LYS A 507 -16.76 -22.04 23.44
C LYS A 507 -17.75 -23.13 23.06
N PRO A 508 -17.75 -23.64 21.81
CA PRO A 508 -18.62 -24.74 21.41
C PRO A 508 -18.41 -25.98 22.29
N LYS A 509 -19.51 -26.51 22.80
CA LYS A 509 -19.53 -27.72 23.67
C LYS A 509 -19.59 -28.97 22.84
N THR A 510 -20.23 -28.90 21.68
CA THR A 510 -20.27 -30.01 20.70
C THR A 510 -19.03 -29.91 19.79
N LYS A 511 -18.64 -31.05 19.23
CA LYS A 511 -17.63 -31.08 18.18
C LYS A 511 -18.27 -30.98 16.77
N ALA A 512 -19.53 -30.54 16.68
CA ALA A 512 -20.27 -30.48 15.44
C ALA A 512 -19.66 -29.55 14.40
N ILE A 513 -19.67 -29.97 13.15
CA ILE A 513 -19.22 -29.20 11.99
C ILE A 513 -20.37 -29.04 11.03
N LEU A 514 -20.60 -27.83 10.57
CA LEU A 514 -21.58 -27.52 9.53
C LEU A 514 -20.86 -27.16 8.22
N ALA A 515 -21.27 -27.73 7.10
CA ALA A 515 -20.92 -27.26 5.77
C ALA A 515 -22.16 -26.69 5.07
N ILE A 516 -22.03 -25.53 4.51
CA ILE A 516 -23.04 -24.80 3.73
C ILE A 516 -22.55 -24.74 2.29
N ALA A 517 -23.38 -25.13 1.32
CA ALA A 517 -23.07 -25.00 -0.11
C ALA A 517 -24.03 -24.02 -0.80
N ASP A 518 -23.49 -23.15 -1.67
CA ASP A 518 -24.27 -22.35 -2.59
C ASP A 518 -25.00 -23.24 -3.59
N PRO A 519 -26.31 -23.10 -3.77
CA PRO A 519 -27.08 -23.95 -4.67
C PRO A 519 -26.86 -23.69 -6.17
N GLN A 520 -26.07 -22.66 -6.52
CA GLN A 520 -25.88 -22.22 -7.91
C GLN A 520 -25.07 -23.22 -8.76
N GLU A 521 -24.13 -23.95 -8.15
CA GLU A 521 -23.27 -24.90 -8.86
C GLU A 521 -23.10 -26.22 -8.07
N ALA A 522 -23.27 -27.36 -8.74
CA ALA A 522 -23.11 -28.68 -8.14
C ALA A 522 -21.69 -28.94 -7.59
N THR A 523 -20.68 -28.20 -8.04
CA THR A 523 -19.31 -28.26 -7.56
C THR A 523 -19.22 -27.91 -6.07
N PHE A 524 -19.96 -26.92 -5.61
CA PHE A 524 -19.93 -26.49 -4.21
C PHE A 524 -20.50 -27.56 -3.25
N GLU A 525 -21.61 -28.18 -3.63
CA GLU A 525 -22.17 -29.32 -2.86
C GLU A 525 -21.22 -30.53 -2.83
N ARG A 526 -20.57 -30.83 -3.96
CA ARG A 526 -19.56 -31.88 -4.06
C ARG A 526 -18.40 -31.61 -3.11
N ASP A 527 -17.87 -30.41 -3.09
CA ASP A 527 -16.71 -30.03 -2.29
C ASP A 527 -17.06 -29.94 -0.80
N ALA A 528 -18.24 -29.41 -0.45
CA ALA A 528 -18.76 -29.41 0.90
C ALA A 528 -18.96 -30.84 1.43
N THR A 529 -19.47 -31.75 0.59
CA THR A 529 -19.63 -33.18 0.92
C THR A 529 -18.26 -33.83 1.14
N ALA A 530 -17.30 -33.60 0.25
CA ALA A 530 -15.95 -34.16 0.37
C ALA A 530 -15.24 -33.62 1.63
N PHE A 531 -15.43 -32.35 1.98
CA PHE A 531 -14.93 -31.75 3.23
C PHE A 531 -15.53 -32.49 4.45
N LEU A 532 -16.85 -32.69 4.49
CA LEU A 532 -17.51 -33.39 5.60
C LEU A 532 -17.09 -34.87 5.73
N GLU A 533 -16.83 -35.56 4.62
CA GLU A 533 -16.37 -36.96 4.65
C GLU A 533 -15.01 -37.12 5.36
N LEU A 534 -14.13 -36.11 5.31
CA LEU A 534 -12.87 -36.15 6.07
C LEU A 534 -13.08 -36.14 7.60
N TRP A 535 -14.24 -35.68 8.07
CA TRP A 535 -14.59 -35.63 9.50
C TRP A 535 -15.41 -36.82 9.96
N LYS A 536 -15.83 -37.68 9.02
CA LYS A 536 -16.71 -38.81 9.30
C LYS A 536 -16.11 -39.77 10.33
N GLY A 537 -16.91 -40.14 11.33
CA GLY A 537 -16.48 -41.01 12.44
C GLY A 537 -15.64 -40.33 13.52
N GLN A 538 -15.25 -39.07 13.34
CA GLN A 538 -14.49 -38.30 14.32
C GLN A 538 -15.36 -37.30 15.08
N THR A 539 -16.41 -36.77 14.43
CA THR A 539 -17.30 -35.76 14.99
C THR A 539 -18.68 -35.84 14.35
N SER A 540 -19.67 -35.12 14.93
CA SER A 540 -20.98 -34.92 14.27
C SER A 540 -20.81 -33.96 13.11
N ILE A 541 -21.38 -34.29 11.96
CA ILE A 541 -21.37 -33.48 10.75
C ILE A 541 -22.81 -33.14 10.34
N GLU A 542 -23.01 -31.91 9.88
CA GLU A 542 -24.29 -31.44 9.34
C GLU A 542 -24.01 -30.74 8.01
N SER A 543 -24.88 -30.99 7.02
CA SER A 543 -24.86 -30.29 5.74
C SER A 543 -26.08 -29.40 5.61
N PHE A 544 -25.90 -28.23 4.96
CA PHE A 544 -26.99 -27.40 4.50
C PHE A 544 -26.77 -27.06 3.03
N PHE A 545 -27.51 -27.78 2.19
CA PHE A 545 -27.47 -27.65 0.75
C PHE A 545 -28.87 -27.23 0.27
N PRO A 546 -29.15 -25.93 0.23
CA PRO A 546 -30.45 -25.41 -0.17
C PRO A 546 -30.72 -25.66 -1.64
N ASN A 547 -31.98 -25.56 -2.04
CA ASN A 547 -32.35 -25.57 -3.46
C ASN A 547 -32.26 -24.18 -4.06
N ALA A 548 -31.87 -24.08 -5.33
CA ALA A 548 -31.88 -22.81 -6.05
C ALA A 548 -33.27 -22.18 -6.05
N GLY A 549 -33.34 -20.87 -5.71
CA GLY A 549 -34.61 -20.13 -5.64
C GLY A 549 -35.40 -20.29 -4.35
N GLU A 550 -34.86 -20.94 -3.32
CA GLU A 550 -35.47 -21.03 -2.00
C GLU A 550 -35.48 -19.64 -1.32
N THR A 551 -36.66 -19.22 -0.80
CA THR A 551 -36.86 -17.83 -0.32
C THR A 551 -36.59 -17.65 1.18
N SER A 552 -36.27 -18.71 1.92
CA SER A 552 -36.06 -18.69 3.37
C SER A 552 -34.59 -18.83 3.81
N LEU A 553 -33.65 -18.79 2.86
CA LEU A 553 -32.24 -19.12 3.08
C LEU A 553 -31.60 -18.26 4.17
N GLU A 554 -31.89 -16.96 4.19
CA GLU A 554 -31.42 -16.05 5.22
C GLU A 554 -31.75 -16.53 6.64
N GLN A 555 -33.03 -16.80 6.88
CA GLN A 555 -33.50 -17.22 8.21
C GLN A 555 -32.92 -18.56 8.63
N GLU A 556 -32.78 -19.47 7.67
CA GLU A 556 -32.20 -20.78 7.92
C GLU A 556 -30.71 -20.70 8.26
N ILE A 557 -29.93 -19.87 7.55
CA ILE A 557 -28.52 -19.65 7.85
C ILE A 557 -28.36 -18.96 9.21
N ARG A 558 -29.14 -17.91 9.49
CA ARG A 558 -29.15 -17.25 10.82
C ARG A 558 -29.47 -18.26 11.92
N GLY A 559 -30.52 -19.10 11.75
CA GLY A 559 -30.87 -20.11 12.72
C GLY A 559 -29.79 -21.18 12.95
N ARG A 560 -28.89 -21.38 11.97
CA ARG A 560 -27.74 -22.27 12.14
C ARG A 560 -26.62 -21.61 12.94
N PHE A 561 -26.40 -20.32 12.83
CA PHE A 561 -25.48 -19.62 13.71
C PHE A 561 -25.89 -19.66 15.19
N ASP A 562 -27.16 -19.84 15.49
CA ASP A 562 -27.65 -19.99 16.88
C ASP A 562 -27.38 -21.37 17.47
N ARG A 563 -26.96 -22.36 16.64
CA ARG A 563 -26.62 -23.71 17.09
C ARG A 563 -25.15 -23.80 17.51
N ASP A 564 -24.82 -24.92 18.15
CA ASP A 564 -23.49 -25.14 18.73
C ASP A 564 -22.56 -25.88 17.76
N TYR A 565 -21.97 -25.13 16.81
CA TYR A 565 -20.96 -25.66 15.90
C TYR A 565 -19.58 -25.13 16.28
N ARG A 566 -18.54 -26.00 16.21
CA ARG A 566 -17.14 -25.57 16.34
C ARG A 566 -16.60 -24.97 15.05
N ILE A 567 -17.05 -25.46 13.89
CA ILE A 567 -16.67 -24.97 12.55
C ILE A 567 -17.94 -24.83 11.72
N ILE A 568 -18.06 -23.69 11.05
CA ILE A 568 -18.98 -23.48 9.94
C ILE A 568 -18.13 -23.22 8.70
N ALA A 569 -18.24 -24.11 7.70
CA ALA A 569 -17.53 -24.00 6.42
C ALA A 569 -18.54 -23.65 5.32
N TYR A 570 -18.23 -22.62 4.54
CA TYR A 570 -19.03 -22.21 3.39
C TYR A 570 -18.30 -22.52 2.08
N PHE A 571 -19.02 -23.07 1.10
CA PHE A 571 -18.55 -23.38 -0.24
C PHE A 571 -19.48 -22.74 -1.25
N GLY A 572 -19.00 -21.79 -2.04
CA GLY A 572 -19.90 -21.08 -2.96
C GLY A 572 -19.31 -19.83 -3.58
N HIS A 573 -20.15 -19.12 -4.31
CA HIS A 573 -19.83 -17.76 -4.75
C HIS A 573 -19.79 -16.80 -3.56
N GLY A 574 -19.04 -15.71 -3.70
CA GLY A 574 -18.99 -14.63 -2.72
C GLY A 574 -18.56 -13.33 -3.33
N ALA A 575 -18.91 -12.27 -2.66
CA ALA A 575 -18.42 -10.93 -2.87
C ALA A 575 -17.86 -10.39 -1.54
N ILE A 576 -17.48 -9.13 -1.50
CA ILE A 576 -16.87 -8.54 -0.32
C ILE A 576 -17.76 -8.72 0.92
N ASP A 577 -19.05 -8.49 0.77
CA ASP A 577 -20.02 -8.37 1.85
C ASP A 577 -21.11 -9.47 1.86
N LEU A 578 -20.94 -10.53 1.05
CA LEU A 578 -22.00 -11.56 0.95
C LEU A 578 -21.50 -12.96 0.54
N TRP A 579 -22.29 -13.97 0.87
CA TRP A 579 -22.27 -15.30 0.31
C TRP A 579 -23.35 -15.47 -0.77
N GLY A 580 -23.00 -16.14 -1.86
CA GLY A 580 -23.89 -16.51 -2.95
C GLY A 580 -24.27 -15.33 -3.86
N LYS A 581 -24.48 -15.62 -5.14
CA LYS A 581 -24.99 -14.62 -6.10
C LYS A 581 -26.39 -14.11 -5.76
N ASP A 582 -27.18 -14.93 -5.05
CA ASP A 582 -28.55 -14.60 -4.63
C ASP A 582 -28.55 -14.00 -3.20
N GLU A 583 -27.41 -13.46 -2.72
CA GLU A 583 -27.27 -12.81 -1.41
C GLU A 583 -27.78 -13.69 -0.25
N ILE A 584 -27.42 -14.98 -0.25
CA ILE A 584 -27.95 -15.95 0.72
C ILE A 584 -27.57 -15.62 2.17
N PHE A 585 -26.47 -14.87 2.38
CA PHE A 585 -26.07 -14.32 3.66
C PHE A 585 -25.17 -13.10 3.47
N THR A 586 -25.49 -11.98 4.11
CA THR A 586 -24.82 -10.68 3.91
C THR A 586 -24.15 -10.15 5.17
N ALA A 587 -23.24 -9.19 5.01
CA ALA A 587 -22.61 -8.48 6.12
C ALA A 587 -23.64 -7.76 7.01
N GLN A 588 -24.75 -7.26 6.44
CA GLN A 588 -25.83 -6.67 7.22
C GLN A 588 -26.50 -7.71 8.13
N GLN A 589 -26.79 -8.88 7.60
CA GLN A 589 -27.37 -9.98 8.37
C GLN A 589 -26.40 -10.53 9.42
N ALA A 590 -25.09 -10.56 9.11
CA ALA A 590 -24.06 -10.93 10.08
C ALA A 590 -24.01 -9.97 11.29
N LYS A 591 -24.21 -8.67 11.08
CA LYS A 591 -24.32 -7.68 12.17
C LYS A 591 -25.57 -7.88 13.04
N GLU A 592 -26.62 -8.48 12.49
CA GLU A 592 -27.89 -8.69 13.16
C GLU A 592 -27.98 -10.05 13.91
N LEU A 593 -26.94 -10.88 13.83
CA LEU A 593 -26.88 -12.10 14.65
C LEU A 593 -26.90 -11.73 16.12
N ASP A 594 -27.81 -12.34 16.89
CA ASP A 594 -27.99 -12.06 18.32
C ASP A 594 -28.35 -13.34 19.08
N GLY A 595 -27.86 -13.48 20.30
CA GLY A 595 -28.23 -14.60 21.17
C GLY A 595 -27.50 -15.92 20.91
N GLN A 596 -26.45 -15.94 20.09
CA GLN A 596 -25.68 -17.18 19.85
C GLN A 596 -25.19 -17.81 21.16
N THR A 597 -25.32 -19.13 21.24
CA THR A 597 -24.88 -19.91 22.41
C THR A 597 -23.37 -20.10 22.45
N SER A 598 -22.73 -20.18 21.28
CA SER A 598 -21.29 -20.31 21.11
C SER A 598 -20.80 -19.59 19.87
N TYR A 599 -19.49 -19.33 19.78
CA TYR A 599 -18.88 -18.67 18.63
C TYR A 599 -18.07 -19.69 17.79
N PRO A 600 -18.45 -19.96 16.56
CA PRO A 600 -17.73 -20.88 15.67
C PRO A 600 -16.44 -20.26 15.13
N ILE A 601 -15.53 -21.12 14.64
CA ILE A 601 -14.55 -20.74 13.62
C ILE A 601 -15.26 -20.85 12.27
N VAL A 602 -15.13 -19.80 11.42
CA VAL A 602 -15.72 -19.79 10.09
C VAL A 602 -14.63 -19.99 9.03
N LEU A 603 -14.84 -20.92 8.11
CA LEU A 603 -13.97 -21.18 6.97
C LEU A 603 -14.71 -20.83 5.68
N ASN A 604 -14.23 -19.82 4.96
CA ASN A 604 -14.86 -19.32 3.75
C ASN A 604 -14.14 -19.82 2.50
N PHE A 605 -14.64 -20.89 1.86
CA PHE A 605 -14.14 -21.36 0.57
C PHE A 605 -14.96 -20.72 -0.55
N THR A 606 -14.63 -19.49 -0.86
CA THR A 606 -15.37 -18.58 -1.74
C THR A 606 -14.44 -17.48 -2.27
N CYS A 607 -14.98 -16.39 -2.81
CA CYS A 607 -14.26 -15.19 -3.25
C CYS A 607 -14.46 -14.03 -2.28
N LEU A 608 -13.47 -13.15 -2.12
CA LEU A 608 -13.52 -11.76 -1.61
C LEU A 608 -14.09 -11.54 -0.20
N THR A 609 -14.66 -12.53 0.48
CA THR A 609 -15.32 -12.31 1.79
C THR A 609 -14.37 -11.85 2.88
N GLY A 610 -13.05 -11.95 2.67
CA GLY A 610 -12.00 -11.40 3.50
C GLY A 610 -11.34 -10.13 2.93
N TYR A 611 -11.92 -9.48 1.90
CA TYR A 611 -11.37 -8.27 1.28
C TYR A 611 -11.60 -7.04 2.17
N TYR A 612 -10.90 -6.99 3.29
CA TYR A 612 -11.01 -5.97 4.34
C TYR A 612 -10.38 -4.62 3.95
N ILE A 613 -9.61 -4.57 2.85
CA ILE A 613 -8.91 -3.36 2.40
C ILE A 613 -9.80 -2.37 1.64
N HIS A 614 -11.11 -2.64 1.51
CA HIS A 614 -12.00 -1.71 0.81
C HIS A 614 -12.36 -0.53 1.73
N PRO A 615 -12.09 0.75 1.34
CA PRO A 615 -12.26 1.90 2.23
C PRO A 615 -13.71 2.22 2.61
N GLU A 616 -14.71 1.70 1.87
CA GLU A 616 -16.13 2.06 2.04
C GLU A 616 -17.04 0.85 2.29
N VAL A 617 -16.62 -0.36 1.90
CA VAL A 617 -17.45 -1.57 2.00
C VAL A 617 -16.89 -2.48 3.09
N LEU A 618 -17.67 -2.70 4.14
CA LEU A 618 -17.34 -3.63 5.20
C LEU A 618 -17.45 -5.08 4.70
N SER A 619 -16.38 -5.84 4.80
CA SER A 619 -16.40 -7.25 4.39
C SER A 619 -17.28 -8.10 5.30
N LEU A 620 -17.76 -9.24 4.77
CA LEU A 620 -18.52 -10.20 5.56
C LEU A 620 -17.70 -10.74 6.74
N THR A 621 -16.40 -10.94 6.57
CA THR A 621 -15.47 -11.33 7.62
C THR A 621 -15.44 -10.31 8.77
N GLU A 622 -15.32 -9.03 8.45
CA GLU A 622 -15.34 -7.97 9.46
C GLU A 622 -16.70 -7.90 10.18
N ALA A 623 -17.80 -8.01 9.42
CA ALA A 623 -19.14 -8.00 10.02
C ALA A 623 -19.35 -9.13 11.04
N LEU A 624 -18.85 -10.34 10.75
CA LEU A 624 -18.87 -11.48 11.66
C LEU A 624 -17.95 -11.29 12.88
N LEU A 625 -16.77 -10.69 12.71
CA LEU A 625 -15.85 -10.42 13.82
C LEU A 625 -16.38 -9.35 14.77
N TRP A 626 -16.90 -8.25 14.21
CA TRP A 626 -17.29 -7.07 14.97
C TRP A 626 -18.66 -7.18 15.65
N ASN A 627 -19.47 -8.18 15.32
CA ASN A 627 -20.74 -8.38 16.02
C ASN A 627 -20.49 -8.76 17.49
N PRO A 628 -20.85 -7.91 18.49
CA PRO A 628 -20.58 -8.17 19.90
C PRO A 628 -21.48 -9.24 20.52
N LYS A 629 -22.58 -9.62 19.84
CA LYS A 629 -23.57 -10.57 20.35
C LYS A 629 -23.58 -11.90 19.61
N GLY A 630 -22.84 -11.96 18.48
CA GLY A 630 -22.84 -13.12 17.58
C GLY A 630 -21.64 -13.15 16.66
N GLY A 631 -21.80 -13.79 15.50
CA GLY A 631 -20.78 -13.93 14.46
C GLY A 631 -19.78 -15.04 14.74
N ALA A 632 -18.52 -14.81 14.46
CA ALA A 632 -17.43 -15.78 14.56
C ALA A 632 -16.34 -15.32 15.53
N ILE A 633 -15.56 -16.27 16.07
CA ILE A 633 -14.42 -15.97 16.94
C ILE A 633 -13.13 -15.81 16.16
N SER A 634 -12.98 -16.56 15.08
CA SER A 634 -11.88 -16.51 14.12
C SER A 634 -12.39 -16.94 12.75
N ILE A 635 -11.79 -16.41 11.69
CA ILE A 635 -12.22 -16.65 10.31
C ILE A 635 -10.98 -16.87 9.45
N ILE A 636 -11.06 -17.85 8.53
CA ILE A 636 -10.11 -18.00 7.43
C ILE A 636 -10.88 -17.69 6.14
N ALA A 637 -10.47 -16.63 5.44
CA ALA A 637 -11.20 -16.11 4.28
C ALA A 637 -10.26 -15.51 3.23
N PRO A 638 -10.67 -15.52 1.94
CA PRO A 638 -9.89 -14.97 0.84
C PRO A 638 -10.06 -13.47 0.69
N THR A 639 -8.97 -12.80 0.30
CA THR A 639 -8.95 -11.39 -0.09
C THR A 639 -9.04 -11.20 -1.61
N SER A 640 -9.15 -12.29 -2.41
CA SER A 640 -9.17 -12.26 -3.87
C SER A 640 -10.27 -13.14 -4.46
N LEU A 641 -10.38 -13.09 -5.79
CA LEU A 641 -11.10 -14.08 -6.57
C LEU A 641 -10.28 -15.38 -6.65
N THR A 642 -10.91 -16.52 -6.41
CA THR A 642 -10.27 -17.84 -6.41
C THR A 642 -11.21 -18.89 -6.98
N LEU A 643 -10.67 -19.96 -7.58
CA LEU A 643 -11.48 -21.06 -8.10
C LEU A 643 -11.69 -22.16 -7.07
N ALA A 644 -12.87 -22.79 -7.08
CA ALA A 644 -13.22 -23.86 -6.14
C ALA A 644 -12.24 -25.05 -6.20
N ASP A 645 -11.81 -25.44 -7.39
CA ASP A 645 -10.86 -26.53 -7.56
C ASP A 645 -9.51 -26.22 -6.88
N ASP A 646 -9.00 -24.99 -7.01
CA ASP A 646 -7.75 -24.53 -6.37
C ASP A 646 -7.90 -24.43 -4.84
N GLN A 647 -9.05 -23.95 -4.34
CA GLN A 647 -9.39 -23.90 -2.91
C GLN A 647 -9.37 -25.31 -2.27
N SER A 648 -9.59 -26.36 -3.08
CA SER A 648 -9.61 -27.73 -2.57
C SER A 648 -8.28 -28.18 -1.97
N PHE A 649 -7.18 -27.64 -2.40
CA PHE A 649 -5.86 -27.90 -1.82
C PHE A 649 -5.75 -27.31 -0.41
N LEU A 650 -6.29 -26.12 -0.21
CA LEU A 650 -6.25 -25.45 1.10
C LEU A 650 -7.14 -26.14 2.13
N TRP A 651 -8.44 -26.42 1.81
CA TRP A 651 -9.30 -27.01 2.82
C TRP A 651 -8.89 -28.44 3.21
N LYS A 652 -8.32 -29.22 2.29
CA LYS A 652 -7.74 -30.54 2.62
C LYS A 652 -6.57 -30.40 3.60
N ALA A 653 -5.64 -29.50 3.32
CA ALA A 653 -4.50 -29.24 4.19
C ALA A 653 -4.91 -28.71 5.57
N LEU A 654 -5.94 -27.84 5.64
CA LEU A 654 -6.49 -27.33 6.90
C LEU A 654 -7.11 -28.46 7.74
N VAL A 655 -7.93 -29.32 7.13
CA VAL A 655 -8.56 -30.44 7.86
C VAL A 655 -7.49 -31.40 8.40
N GLU A 656 -6.52 -31.79 7.57
CA GLU A 656 -5.43 -32.67 7.99
C GLU A 656 -4.62 -32.06 9.15
N SER A 657 -4.30 -30.75 9.04
CA SER A 657 -3.55 -30.05 10.07
C SER A 657 -4.34 -29.89 11.37
N TYR A 658 -5.65 -29.63 11.29
CA TYR A 658 -6.53 -29.59 12.45
C TYR A 658 -6.60 -30.96 13.16
N GLN A 659 -6.78 -32.05 12.40
CA GLN A 659 -6.88 -33.40 12.96
C GLN A 659 -5.58 -33.86 13.62
N SER A 660 -4.42 -33.39 13.14
CA SER A 660 -3.14 -33.71 13.75
C SER A 660 -2.86 -32.92 15.06
N GLN A 661 -3.62 -31.87 15.33
CA GLN A 661 -3.44 -30.96 16.48
C GLN A 661 -4.77 -30.60 17.15
N PRO A 662 -5.58 -31.57 17.62
CA PRO A 662 -6.95 -31.33 18.07
C PRO A 662 -7.06 -30.41 19.29
N ASP A 663 -6.02 -30.34 20.14
CA ASP A 663 -5.93 -29.46 21.32
C ASP A 663 -4.98 -28.27 21.09
N GLY A 664 -4.66 -27.99 19.81
CA GLY A 664 -3.73 -26.93 19.42
C GLY A 664 -4.36 -25.53 19.40
N ARG A 665 -3.69 -24.64 18.72
CA ARG A 665 -4.13 -23.26 18.45
C ARG A 665 -4.42 -23.09 16.98
N ILE A 666 -5.33 -22.19 16.62
CA ILE A 666 -5.72 -21.98 15.20
C ILE A 666 -4.52 -21.56 14.34
N GLY A 667 -3.61 -20.76 14.89
CA GLY A 667 -2.38 -20.37 14.21
C GLY A 667 -1.43 -21.55 13.93
N ASP A 668 -1.40 -22.57 14.80
CA ASP A 668 -0.59 -23.77 14.56
C ASP A 668 -1.18 -24.60 13.42
N VAL A 669 -2.51 -24.70 13.36
CA VAL A 669 -3.21 -25.36 12.25
C VAL A 669 -2.92 -24.63 10.94
N TRP A 670 -3.04 -23.30 10.93
CA TRP A 670 -2.76 -22.47 9.77
C TRP A 670 -1.31 -22.64 9.28
N LEU A 671 -0.36 -22.50 10.19
CA LEU A 671 1.06 -22.61 9.90
C LEU A 671 1.45 -24.02 9.38
N SER A 672 0.81 -25.06 9.90
CA SER A 672 1.05 -26.44 9.46
C SER A 672 0.37 -26.82 8.14
N ALA A 673 -0.67 -26.09 7.75
CA ALA A 673 -1.41 -26.34 6.50
C ALA A 673 -0.67 -25.81 5.27
N LEU A 674 -0.11 -24.62 5.35
CA LEU A 674 0.50 -23.94 4.20
C LEU A 674 1.61 -24.76 3.51
N PRO A 675 2.60 -25.34 4.22
CA PRO A 675 3.67 -26.12 3.56
C PRO A 675 3.19 -27.43 2.91
N LYS A 676 2.00 -27.90 3.25
CA LYS A 676 1.40 -29.13 2.65
C LYS A 676 0.84 -28.91 1.27
N ILE A 677 0.66 -27.64 0.86
CA ILE A 677 0.06 -27.28 -0.40
C ILE A 677 1.14 -27.19 -1.47
N ALA A 678 1.07 -28.09 -2.44
CA ALA A 678 1.95 -28.02 -3.61
C ALA A 678 1.46 -26.90 -4.55
N LEU A 679 2.32 -25.92 -4.84
CA LEU A 679 2.01 -24.80 -5.74
C LEU A 679 2.15 -25.27 -7.20
N ALA A 680 1.16 -26.02 -7.69
CA ALA A 680 1.20 -26.62 -9.03
C ALA A 680 0.83 -25.65 -10.16
N ASN A 681 0.14 -24.56 -9.85
CA ASN A 681 -0.26 -23.51 -10.78
C ASN A 681 -0.45 -22.17 -10.03
N GLU A 682 -0.64 -21.09 -10.80
CA GLU A 682 -0.84 -19.75 -10.27
C GLU A 682 -2.14 -19.59 -9.46
N GLY A 683 -3.21 -20.30 -9.81
CA GLY A 683 -4.46 -20.26 -9.06
C GLY A 683 -4.31 -20.83 -7.65
N ILE A 684 -3.57 -21.93 -7.48
CA ILE A 684 -3.25 -22.49 -6.15
C ILE A 684 -2.31 -21.54 -5.39
N ARG A 685 -1.32 -20.91 -6.07
CA ARG A 685 -0.48 -19.87 -5.46
C ARG A 685 -1.34 -18.74 -4.93
N ASP A 686 -2.24 -18.22 -5.73
CA ASP A 686 -3.14 -17.13 -5.34
C ASP A 686 -4.03 -17.52 -4.15
N VAL A 687 -4.55 -18.74 -4.09
CA VAL A 687 -5.27 -19.26 -2.92
C VAL A 687 -4.38 -19.17 -1.67
N VAL A 688 -3.16 -19.68 -1.72
CA VAL A 688 -2.24 -19.69 -0.57
C VAL A 688 -1.87 -18.27 -0.13
N LEU A 689 -1.63 -17.37 -1.08
CA LEU A 689 -1.20 -16.00 -0.79
C LEU A 689 -2.34 -15.10 -0.29
N THR A 690 -3.59 -15.35 -0.71
CA THR A 690 -4.71 -14.43 -0.45
C THR A 690 -5.64 -14.86 0.68
N TYR A 691 -5.58 -16.12 1.12
CA TYR A 691 -6.30 -16.50 2.32
C TYR A 691 -5.62 -15.97 3.57
N THR A 692 -6.40 -15.36 4.45
CA THR A 692 -5.93 -14.70 5.67
C THR A 692 -6.62 -15.30 6.89
N LEU A 693 -5.85 -15.50 7.97
CA LEU A 693 -6.37 -15.82 9.30
C LEU A 693 -6.77 -14.53 10.00
N PHE A 694 -8.07 -14.31 10.17
CA PHE A 694 -8.62 -13.19 10.91
C PHE A 694 -8.91 -13.59 12.36
N GLY A 695 -8.36 -12.81 13.30
CA GLY A 695 -8.45 -13.06 14.73
C GLY A 695 -7.10 -13.42 15.35
N ASP A 696 -7.14 -13.89 16.63
CA ASP A 696 -5.93 -14.21 17.38
C ASP A 696 -5.33 -15.54 16.94
N PRO A 697 -4.08 -15.59 16.44
CA PRO A 697 -3.45 -16.85 16.04
C PRO A 697 -3.19 -17.79 17.23
N ALA A 698 -3.18 -17.28 18.47
CA ALA A 698 -3.02 -18.10 19.66
C ALA A 698 -4.36 -18.57 20.27
N LEU A 699 -5.49 -18.37 19.58
CA LEU A 699 -6.81 -18.88 19.98
C LEU A 699 -6.79 -20.42 20.08
N THR A 700 -7.25 -20.98 21.23
CA THR A 700 -7.36 -22.42 21.41
C THR A 700 -8.50 -23.01 20.55
N LEU A 701 -8.27 -24.16 19.94
CA LEU A 701 -9.29 -24.84 19.15
C LEU A 701 -10.50 -25.25 20.00
N PRO A 702 -11.72 -25.26 19.43
CA PRO A 702 -12.95 -25.66 20.15
C PRO A 702 -13.07 -27.15 20.34
#